data_a4bdc6793e573524b361675639f42a39
#
_entry.id   a4bdc6793e573524b361675639f42a39
#
_cell.length_a   1.000
_cell.length_b   1.000
_cell.length_c   1.000
_cell.angle_alpha   90.00
_cell.angle_beta   90.00
_cell.angle_gamma   90.00
#
_symmetry.space_group_name_H-M   'P 1'
#
loop_
_entity.id
_entity.type
_entity.pdbx_description
1 polymer ?
#
loop_
_entity_poly.entity_id
_entity_poly.type
_entity_poly.pdbx_seq_one_letter_code
_entity_poly.pdbx_strand_id
1 'polypeptide(L)'
;MEKKKKENIFRKLLRWTVRGLLGQKYEEKWFGKKEKVQKEIVFKNGVPDDSELIVSPGRQIFNRFMERKFAVISVIVVLIMFLIVFIVPHFMTKYYDAFTETTQKDLPPTLSLMKVPKELQNNIKSIDSYGSFSVGLSNDGKVYVWGIGKLGATGLNVKDIPQEVMDAKIAYVAAGQDHIIALDENGKFYGWGSNRFGQYAIDEKTEGNPNLEPIPEEVLNGLDITHVKKLVAGYQASAVLMDDGTLYIWGNKQSYANLENMVGRTNIIDVDFTLNNVVALDSRQSSVVTGKKGLYDMARTQISGTKAVKMKEFLNGRKILEIRATAKSVCLLLDDGTIALTGDFETDNVEVPKLAQGEYFVDIEAGTYHYSALSNLGHVYSFGGDHYRQAEAPVVNGAKKLFAGAFQSYAVDENGKLLDSWGLKGYLFGTDDRGANIAERVVAGGRVTMTVGAVAVIIEIIIGVSIGLMSGFLGGWVDIFLMRVAEVFSSIPLYPFLLILTSLLAQVSMTTDQKLYMIMVILGILGWPGFAYITRAQVLVARESEYVTAAQAMGVKETRIAFKHILPNIISVILVQMTLSFAASMQTETSLSFLGFGVTYPQPSWGNMLSRASNAVAAINFWWQWVFTSAILIFTTICINTIGDTLRDVMDPKSTNDK
;
A
#
# COMPACT_ATOMS: atom_id res chain seq x y z
N MET A 1 -44.26 29.35 22.67
CA MET A 1 -44.06 27.94 22.27
C MET A 1 -42.74 27.84 21.50
N GLU A 2 -41.60 27.66 22.18
CA GLU A 2 -40.31 27.48 21.54
C GLU A 2 -40.15 26.04 21.06
N LYS A 3 -39.92 25.86 19.76
CA LYS A 3 -39.59 24.59 19.17
C LYS A 3 -38.25 24.10 19.74
N LYS A 4 -38.24 23.18 20.70
CA LYS A 4 -37.03 22.45 21.11
C LYS A 4 -36.42 21.77 19.89
N LYS A 5 -35.32 22.31 19.34
CA LYS A 5 -34.50 21.64 18.33
C LYS A 5 -33.99 20.30 18.89
N LYS A 6 -34.46 19.19 18.36
CA LYS A 6 -33.89 17.87 18.67
C LYS A 6 -32.42 17.86 18.28
N GLU A 7 -31.54 17.70 19.24
CA GLU A 7 -30.09 17.57 19.03
C GLU A 7 -29.82 16.33 18.18
N ASN A 8 -29.06 16.49 17.07
CA ASN A 8 -28.76 15.42 16.15
C ASN A 8 -27.95 14.32 16.86
N ILE A 9 -28.21 13.04 16.52
CA ILE A 9 -27.56 11.87 17.13
C ILE A 9 -26.03 11.99 17.08
N PHE A 10 -25.49 12.49 15.98
CA PHE A 10 -24.05 12.73 15.80
C PHE A 10 -23.50 13.74 16.81
N ARG A 11 -24.23 14.83 17.08
CA ARG A 11 -23.84 15.86 18.06
C ARG A 11 -23.91 15.33 19.50
N LYS A 12 -24.83 14.41 19.77
CA LYS A 12 -24.91 13.71 21.08
C LYS A 12 -23.74 12.76 21.28
N LEU A 13 -23.36 12.00 20.26
CA LEU A 13 -22.19 11.12 20.27
C LEU A 13 -20.89 11.92 20.48
N LEU A 14 -20.69 12.98 19.69
CA LEU A 14 -19.50 13.84 19.80
C LEU A 14 -19.39 14.51 21.19
N ARG A 15 -20.51 15.01 21.73
CA ARG A 15 -20.59 15.61 23.06
C ARG A 15 -20.22 14.58 24.15
N TRP A 16 -20.68 13.36 24.01
CA TRP A 16 -20.40 12.28 24.94
C TRP A 16 -18.93 11.84 24.86
N THR A 17 -18.37 11.74 23.67
CA THR A 17 -16.94 11.42 23.43
C THR A 17 -16.03 12.46 24.07
N VAL A 18 -16.32 13.75 23.87
CA VAL A 18 -15.56 14.86 24.48
C VAL A 18 -15.63 14.79 26.01
N ARG A 19 -16.80 14.49 26.59
CA ARG A 19 -16.95 14.30 28.04
C ARG A 19 -16.17 13.11 28.57
N GLY A 20 -16.16 11.98 27.81
CA GLY A 20 -15.46 10.73 28.20
C GLY A 20 -13.95 10.86 28.14
N LEU A 21 -13.41 11.51 27.12
CA LEU A 21 -11.99 11.64 26.86
C LEU A 21 -11.34 12.85 27.56
N LEU A 22 -12.01 13.98 27.58
CA LEU A 22 -11.44 15.26 28.03
C LEU A 22 -12.09 15.79 29.33
N GLY A 23 -13.17 15.17 29.80
CA GLY A 23 -13.88 15.55 31.00
C GLY A 23 -15.01 16.56 30.78
N GLN A 24 -15.86 16.72 31.84
CA GLN A 24 -17.06 17.54 31.81
C GLN A 24 -16.78 19.03 31.50
N LYS A 25 -15.65 19.56 31.95
CA LYS A 25 -15.26 20.96 31.74
C LYS A 25 -15.09 21.29 30.24
N TYR A 26 -14.55 20.36 29.45
CA TYR A 26 -14.38 20.53 28.00
C TYR A 26 -15.69 20.28 27.24
N GLU A 27 -16.53 19.34 27.70
CA GLU A 27 -17.88 19.16 27.15
C GLU A 27 -18.70 20.45 27.28
N GLU A 28 -18.71 21.07 28.47
CA GLU A 28 -19.43 22.31 28.73
C GLU A 28 -18.85 23.50 27.93
N LYS A 29 -17.54 23.52 27.70
CA LYS A 29 -16.86 24.55 26.88
C LYS A 29 -17.23 24.46 25.39
N TRP A 30 -17.36 23.25 24.85
CA TRP A 30 -17.61 23.02 23.42
C TRP A 30 -19.09 22.96 23.05
N PHE A 31 -19.94 22.49 23.93
CA PHE A 31 -21.37 22.24 23.66
C PHE A 31 -22.33 23.02 24.55
N GLY A 32 -21.82 23.79 25.50
CA GLY A 32 -22.63 24.50 26.50
C GLY A 32 -23.10 23.61 27.66
N LYS A 33 -23.45 24.22 28.78
CA LYS A 33 -23.98 23.50 29.94
C LYS A 33 -25.31 22.85 29.57
N LYS A 34 -25.47 21.57 29.91
CA LYS A 34 -26.80 20.93 29.91
C LYS A 34 -27.61 21.54 31.04
N GLU A 35 -28.75 22.17 30.73
CA GLU A 35 -29.77 22.42 31.74
C GLU A 35 -30.19 21.07 32.34
N LYS A 36 -30.00 20.90 33.64
CA LYS A 36 -30.64 19.83 34.41
C LYS A 36 -32.11 20.10 34.38
N VAL A 37 -32.83 19.48 33.45
CA VAL A 37 -34.30 19.41 33.55
C VAL A 37 -34.58 18.49 34.75
N GLN A 38 -34.84 19.07 35.90
CA GLN A 38 -35.56 18.35 36.96
C GLN A 38 -36.89 17.95 36.36
N LYS A 39 -37.09 16.65 36.16
CA LYS A 39 -38.40 16.12 35.80
C LYS A 39 -39.29 16.31 37.01
N GLU A 40 -40.12 17.35 37.03
CA GLU A 40 -41.28 17.41 37.93
C GLU A 40 -42.19 16.23 37.56
N ILE A 41 -42.51 15.43 38.56
CA ILE A 41 -43.51 14.36 38.43
C ILE A 41 -44.84 15.05 38.19
N VAL A 42 -45.33 14.96 36.97
CA VAL A 42 -46.65 15.50 36.60
C VAL A 42 -47.71 14.53 37.15
N PHE A 43 -48.50 14.97 38.11
CA PHE A 43 -49.64 14.23 38.60
C PHE A 43 -50.85 14.56 37.72
N LYS A 44 -51.44 13.57 37.09
CA LYS A 44 -52.72 13.64 36.42
C LYS A 44 -53.76 12.95 37.34
N ASN A 45 -54.74 13.71 37.83
CA ASN A 45 -55.80 13.22 38.75
C ASN A 45 -55.24 12.56 40.02
N GLY A 46 -54.17 13.04 40.63
CA GLY A 46 -53.65 12.53 41.90
C GLY A 46 -52.87 11.20 41.80
N VAL A 47 -52.68 10.68 40.58
CA VAL A 47 -51.88 9.48 40.33
C VAL A 47 -50.66 9.89 39.47
N PRO A 48 -49.46 9.40 39.78
CA PRO A 48 -48.30 9.67 38.93
C PRO A 48 -48.60 9.22 37.50
N ASP A 49 -48.37 10.11 36.52
CA ASP A 49 -48.50 9.72 35.12
C ASP A 49 -47.30 8.86 34.71
N ASP A 50 -47.42 7.55 34.85
CA ASP A 50 -46.40 6.56 34.51
C ASP A 50 -46.19 6.40 33.00
N SER A 51 -46.98 7.06 32.16
CA SER A 51 -46.87 6.94 30.68
C SER A 51 -45.56 7.48 30.12
N GLU A 52 -44.87 8.37 30.84
CA GLU A 52 -43.53 8.86 30.48
C GLU A 52 -42.36 7.98 31.01
N LEU A 53 -42.66 7.02 31.92
CA LEU A 53 -41.66 6.16 32.55
C LEU A 53 -41.40 4.86 31.79
N ILE A 54 -42.27 4.49 30.86
CA ILE A 54 -42.09 3.27 30.03
C ILE A 54 -41.11 3.56 28.92
N VAL A 55 -39.82 3.36 29.22
CA VAL A 55 -38.76 3.36 28.19
C VAL A 55 -38.78 2.00 27.49
N SER A 56 -38.91 1.98 26.16
CA SER A 56 -38.88 0.73 25.39
C SER A 56 -37.61 -0.09 25.73
N PRO A 57 -37.69 -1.43 25.78
CA PRO A 57 -36.56 -2.29 26.13
C PRO A 57 -35.29 -1.99 25.32
N GLY A 58 -35.41 -1.76 24.01
CA GLY A 58 -34.29 -1.41 23.14
C GLY A 58 -33.60 -0.08 23.52
N ARG A 59 -34.38 0.91 24.02
CA ARG A 59 -33.81 2.19 24.47
C ARG A 59 -33.11 2.05 25.83
N GLN A 60 -33.60 1.14 26.68
CA GLN A 60 -32.92 0.82 27.94
C GLN A 60 -31.57 0.15 27.66
N ILE A 61 -31.54 -0.86 26.80
CA ILE A 61 -30.31 -1.53 26.34
C ILE A 61 -29.33 -0.51 25.79
N PHE A 62 -29.78 0.36 24.86
CA PHE A 62 -28.94 1.40 24.29
C PHE A 62 -28.37 2.34 25.35
N ASN A 63 -29.17 2.82 26.29
CA ASN A 63 -28.71 3.72 27.34
C ASN A 63 -27.66 3.05 28.25
N ARG A 64 -27.89 1.80 28.67
CA ARG A 64 -26.94 1.01 29.47
C ARG A 64 -25.63 0.75 28.71
N PHE A 65 -25.72 0.43 27.42
CA PHE A 65 -24.54 0.26 26.57
C PHE A 65 -23.72 1.55 26.51
N MET A 66 -24.36 2.70 26.32
CA MET A 66 -23.73 4.01 26.29
C MET A 66 -23.06 4.45 27.60
N GLU A 67 -23.41 3.82 28.73
CA GLU A 67 -22.74 4.01 30.01
C GLU A 67 -21.41 3.28 30.10
N ARG A 68 -21.19 2.23 29.28
CA ARG A 68 -19.96 1.44 29.22
C ARG A 68 -18.94 2.10 28.28
N LYS A 69 -18.05 2.94 28.85
CA LYS A 69 -17.09 3.76 28.08
C LYS A 69 -16.21 2.94 27.14
N PHE A 70 -15.66 1.81 27.59
CA PHE A 70 -14.79 0.95 26.79
C PHE A 70 -15.51 0.35 25.59
N ALA A 71 -16.77 -0.07 25.75
CA ALA A 71 -17.55 -0.61 24.64
C ALA A 71 -17.85 0.47 23.59
N VAL A 72 -18.19 1.68 24.02
CA VAL A 72 -18.45 2.79 23.08
C VAL A 72 -17.18 3.19 22.34
N ILE A 73 -16.03 3.24 23.01
CA ILE A 73 -14.73 3.45 22.35
C ILE A 73 -14.48 2.33 21.34
N SER A 74 -14.70 1.08 21.71
CA SER A 74 -14.54 -0.07 20.80
C SER A 74 -15.43 0.02 19.57
N VAL A 75 -16.70 0.43 19.72
CA VAL A 75 -17.60 0.68 18.57
C VAL A 75 -17.05 1.77 17.65
N ILE A 76 -16.59 2.89 18.22
CA ILE A 76 -16.01 3.99 17.44
C ILE A 76 -14.77 3.51 16.69
N VAL A 77 -13.88 2.79 17.36
CA VAL A 77 -12.66 2.24 16.74
C VAL A 77 -13.00 1.27 15.61
N VAL A 78 -13.90 0.32 15.83
CA VAL A 78 -14.31 -0.64 14.79
C VAL A 78 -14.96 0.09 13.61
N LEU A 79 -15.79 1.11 13.84
CA LEU A 79 -16.37 1.93 12.79
C LEU A 79 -15.29 2.70 12.00
N ILE A 80 -14.31 3.30 12.68
CA ILE A 80 -13.18 3.97 12.02
C ILE A 80 -12.39 2.96 11.20
N MET A 81 -12.12 1.77 11.72
CA MET A 81 -11.43 0.73 10.99
C MET A 81 -12.20 0.28 9.75
N PHE A 82 -13.52 0.09 9.84
CA PHE A 82 -14.36 -0.19 8.69
C PHE A 82 -14.30 0.94 7.65
N LEU A 83 -14.35 2.19 8.08
CA LEU A 83 -14.21 3.34 7.19
C LEU A 83 -12.85 3.33 6.48
N ILE A 84 -11.76 3.11 7.23
CA ILE A 84 -10.40 3.05 6.65
C ILE A 84 -10.30 1.90 5.65
N VAL A 85 -10.74 0.70 6.01
CA VAL A 85 -10.59 -0.52 5.24
C VAL A 85 -11.45 -0.53 3.97
N PHE A 86 -12.68 -0.01 4.01
CA PHE A 86 -13.62 -0.08 2.90
C PHE A 86 -13.72 1.21 2.07
N ILE A 87 -13.46 2.38 2.67
CA ILE A 87 -13.62 3.68 2.01
C ILE A 87 -12.29 4.21 1.51
N VAL A 88 -11.23 4.20 2.33
CA VAL A 88 -9.91 4.73 1.96
C VAL A 88 -9.38 4.11 0.66
N PRO A 89 -9.51 2.79 0.40
CA PRO A 89 -9.04 2.19 -0.85
C PRO A 89 -9.66 2.76 -2.13
N HIS A 90 -10.84 3.38 -2.05
CA HIS A 90 -11.46 4.04 -3.22
C HIS A 90 -10.76 5.36 -3.60
N PHE A 91 -10.03 5.95 -2.66
CA PHE A 91 -9.26 7.19 -2.85
C PHE A 91 -7.76 6.94 -3.04
N MET A 92 -7.31 5.70 -2.84
CA MET A 92 -5.94 5.30 -3.12
C MET A 92 -5.79 4.88 -4.58
N THR A 93 -4.58 4.98 -5.11
CA THR A 93 -4.30 4.52 -6.47
C THR A 93 -4.46 3.01 -6.59
N LYS A 94 -4.92 2.54 -7.75
CA LYS A 94 -5.24 1.12 -8.03
C LYS A 94 -4.05 0.13 -7.96
N TYR A 95 -2.86 0.59 -7.57
CA TYR A 95 -1.64 -0.21 -7.55
C TYR A 95 -1.20 -0.68 -6.18
N TYR A 96 -1.80 -0.16 -5.11
CA TYR A 96 -1.27 -0.32 -3.76
C TYR A 96 -1.32 -1.74 -3.19
N ASP A 97 -2.22 -2.60 -3.63
CA ASP A 97 -2.38 -3.97 -3.13
C ASP A 97 -1.61 -5.02 -3.94
N ALA A 98 -1.27 -4.73 -5.20
CA ALA A 98 -0.60 -5.65 -6.12
C ALA A 98 0.81 -5.19 -6.53
N PHE A 99 1.15 -3.92 -6.30
CA PHE A 99 2.45 -3.37 -6.68
C PHE A 99 3.57 -3.94 -5.81
N THR A 100 4.61 -4.44 -6.47
CA THR A 100 5.83 -4.95 -5.83
C THR A 100 7.05 -4.42 -6.53
N GLU A 101 8.00 -3.94 -5.75
CA GLU A 101 9.26 -3.43 -6.25
C GLU A 101 10.42 -4.15 -5.58
N THR A 102 11.10 -4.99 -6.34
CA THR A 102 12.14 -5.88 -5.79
C THR A 102 13.35 -5.13 -5.24
N THR A 103 13.59 -3.90 -5.66
CA THR A 103 14.65 -3.03 -5.12
C THR A 103 14.29 -2.46 -3.75
N GLN A 104 13.01 -2.54 -3.36
CA GLN A 104 12.46 -2.02 -2.11
C GLN A 104 12.15 -3.11 -1.08
N LYS A 105 12.78 -4.30 -1.18
CA LYS A 105 12.56 -5.42 -0.27
C LYS A 105 13.04 -5.15 1.14
N ASP A 106 12.26 -5.66 2.12
CA ASP A 106 12.68 -5.77 3.51
C ASP A 106 13.14 -4.43 4.14
N LEU A 107 12.51 -3.29 3.73
CA LEU A 107 12.86 -1.98 4.25
C LEU A 107 12.21 -1.71 5.59
N PRO A 108 12.97 -1.15 6.55
CA PRO A 108 12.44 -0.80 7.85
C PRO A 108 11.49 0.40 7.79
N PRO A 109 10.62 0.56 8.79
CA PRO A 109 9.77 1.73 8.94
C PRO A 109 10.59 3.02 9.01
N THR A 110 10.35 3.93 8.08
CA THR A 110 10.93 5.28 8.07
C THR A 110 10.17 6.18 7.10
N LEU A 111 9.99 7.45 7.45
CA LEU A 111 9.42 8.48 6.58
C LEU A 111 10.47 9.43 6.00
N SER A 112 11.75 9.20 6.33
CA SER A 112 12.86 10.05 5.91
C SER A 112 13.90 9.31 5.07
N LEU A 113 13.54 8.17 4.49
CA LEU A 113 14.45 7.32 3.73
C LEU A 113 15.16 8.11 2.62
N MET A 114 14.38 8.83 1.80
CA MET A 114 14.87 9.59 0.64
C MET A 114 15.07 11.07 0.93
N LYS A 115 15.20 11.46 2.20
CA LYS A 115 15.46 12.86 2.57
C LYS A 115 16.90 13.24 2.26
N VAL A 116 17.08 14.31 1.49
CA VAL A 116 18.40 14.89 1.18
C VAL A 116 19.10 15.28 2.48
N PRO A 117 20.39 14.92 2.68
CA PRO A 117 21.19 15.34 3.83
C PRO A 117 21.19 16.87 4.02
N LYS A 118 21.11 17.33 5.26
CA LYS A 118 20.98 18.77 5.57
C LYS A 118 22.16 19.58 5.03
N GLU A 119 23.33 19.02 5.07
CA GLU A 119 24.58 19.63 4.63
C GLU A 119 24.58 19.89 3.13
N LEU A 120 23.85 19.04 2.36
CA LEU A 120 23.75 19.16 0.91
C LEU A 120 22.62 20.09 0.46
N GLN A 121 21.53 20.28 1.27
CA GLN A 121 20.30 20.98 0.85
C GLN A 121 20.49 22.40 0.32
N ASN A 122 21.58 23.08 0.69
CA ASN A 122 21.87 24.44 0.23
C ASN A 122 23.10 24.54 -0.69
N ASN A 123 23.62 23.41 -1.15
CA ASN A 123 24.87 23.39 -1.91
C ASN A 123 24.90 22.25 -2.95
N ILE A 124 23.78 21.98 -3.62
CA ILE A 124 23.62 20.89 -4.58
C ILE A 124 24.21 21.30 -5.92
N LYS A 125 25.20 20.53 -6.40
CA LYS A 125 25.71 20.59 -7.77
C LYS A 125 24.93 19.63 -8.66
N SER A 126 24.79 18.37 -8.23
CA SER A 126 24.02 17.32 -8.90
C SER A 126 23.49 16.29 -7.91
N ILE A 127 22.41 15.62 -8.29
CA ILE A 127 21.87 14.44 -7.62
C ILE A 127 21.66 13.39 -8.71
N ASP A 128 22.07 12.16 -8.44
CA ASP A 128 21.73 11.00 -9.28
C ASP A 128 21.22 9.86 -8.41
N SER A 129 20.35 9.03 -8.96
CA SER A 129 19.68 7.99 -8.19
C SER A 129 19.30 6.81 -9.06
N TYR A 130 19.59 5.64 -8.56
CA TYR A 130 19.12 4.40 -9.16
C TYR A 130 18.61 3.46 -8.06
N GLY A 131 17.53 2.73 -8.32
CA GLY A 131 16.98 1.79 -7.34
C GLY A 131 16.52 2.47 -6.05
N SER A 132 17.18 2.14 -4.94
CA SER A 132 16.73 2.49 -3.58
C SER A 132 17.60 3.51 -2.86
N PHE A 133 18.60 4.07 -3.52
CA PHE A 133 19.47 5.09 -2.95
C PHE A 133 19.73 6.23 -3.95
N SER A 134 20.23 7.34 -3.43
CA SER A 134 20.66 8.50 -4.19
C SER A 134 22.09 8.87 -3.82
N VAL A 135 22.84 9.39 -4.78
CA VAL A 135 24.12 10.05 -4.57
C VAL A 135 23.99 11.53 -4.94
N GLY A 136 24.54 12.39 -4.11
CA GLY A 136 24.57 13.84 -4.36
C GLY A 136 25.96 14.40 -4.27
N LEU A 137 26.23 15.34 -5.14
CA LEU A 137 27.48 16.09 -5.21
C LEU A 137 27.23 17.52 -4.83
N SER A 138 28.04 18.06 -3.94
CA SER A 138 28.01 19.48 -3.59
C SER A 138 28.90 20.30 -4.53
N ASN A 139 28.68 21.62 -4.58
CA ASN A 139 29.51 22.53 -5.40
C ASN A 139 30.97 22.58 -4.94
N ASP A 140 31.27 22.22 -3.69
CA ASP A 140 32.63 22.09 -3.16
C ASP A 140 33.26 20.71 -3.39
N GLY A 141 32.61 19.82 -4.17
CA GLY A 141 33.14 18.53 -4.59
C GLY A 141 32.99 17.40 -3.58
N LYS A 142 32.12 17.54 -2.55
CA LYS A 142 31.85 16.49 -1.57
C LYS A 142 30.69 15.61 -1.99
N VAL A 143 30.82 14.31 -1.72
CA VAL A 143 29.83 13.30 -2.05
C VAL A 143 28.99 12.92 -0.85
N TYR A 144 27.69 12.76 -1.04
CA TYR A 144 26.71 12.35 -0.04
C TYR A 144 25.88 11.19 -0.61
N VAL A 145 25.59 10.18 0.20
CA VAL A 145 24.74 9.06 -0.18
C VAL A 145 23.62 8.87 0.84
N TRP A 146 22.36 8.77 0.38
CA TRP A 146 21.20 8.53 1.23
C TRP A 146 20.26 7.50 0.61
N GLY A 147 19.19 7.12 1.32
CA GLY A 147 18.34 6.01 0.93
C GLY A 147 18.80 4.68 1.54
N ILE A 148 18.65 3.58 0.80
CA ILE A 148 19.03 2.25 1.24
C ILE A 148 20.42 1.94 0.72
N GLY A 149 21.38 1.87 1.61
CA GLY A 149 22.77 1.59 1.21
C GLY A 149 23.12 0.10 1.15
N LYS A 150 22.39 -0.77 1.87
CA LYS A 150 22.72 -2.21 1.94
C LYS A 150 22.30 -2.93 0.65
N LEU A 151 23.24 -3.61 0.02
CA LEU A 151 23.07 -4.33 -1.22
C LEU A 151 22.82 -5.84 -0.96
N GLY A 152 21.56 -6.18 -0.70
CA GLY A 152 21.15 -7.57 -0.48
C GLY A 152 21.90 -8.29 0.64
N ALA A 153 22.18 -9.58 0.44
CA ALA A 153 22.91 -10.43 1.40
C ALA A 153 24.45 -10.30 1.34
N THR A 154 24.97 -9.44 0.47
CA THR A 154 26.43 -9.34 0.21
C THR A 154 27.20 -8.66 1.35
N GLY A 155 26.51 -7.95 2.23
CA GLY A 155 27.12 -7.12 3.28
C GLY A 155 27.68 -5.79 2.78
N LEU A 156 27.68 -5.54 1.47
CA LEU A 156 28.11 -4.28 0.89
C LEU A 156 27.08 -3.18 1.18
N ASN A 157 27.59 -1.96 1.38
CA ASN A 157 26.77 -0.79 1.63
C ASN A 157 27.33 0.41 0.84
N VAL A 158 26.57 0.91 -0.10
CA VAL A 158 26.99 2.07 -0.94
C VAL A 158 27.16 3.36 -0.13
N LYS A 159 26.65 3.42 1.11
CA LYS A 159 26.88 4.55 2.04
C LYS A 159 28.29 4.56 2.65
N ASP A 160 28.99 3.45 2.57
CA ASP A 160 30.38 3.34 3.04
C ASP A 160 31.29 3.92 1.94
N ILE A 161 31.28 5.26 1.84
CA ILE A 161 32.08 5.99 0.86
C ILE A 161 33.56 5.76 1.14
N PRO A 162 34.37 5.32 0.16
CA PRO A 162 35.80 5.13 0.35
C PRO A 162 36.50 6.41 0.81
N GLN A 163 37.49 6.30 1.68
CA GLN A 163 38.23 7.46 2.20
C GLN A 163 38.87 8.27 1.09
N GLU A 164 39.40 7.60 0.05
CA GLU A 164 39.97 8.27 -1.13
C GLU A 164 38.97 9.20 -1.84
N VAL A 165 37.70 8.82 -1.91
CA VAL A 165 36.61 9.64 -2.49
C VAL A 165 36.26 10.80 -1.56
N MET A 166 36.28 10.57 -0.24
CA MET A 166 36.02 11.65 0.74
C MET A 166 37.14 12.70 0.75
N ASP A 167 38.38 12.31 0.47
CA ASP A 167 39.54 13.19 0.45
C ASP A 167 39.70 13.89 -0.92
N ALA A 168 39.08 13.37 -1.98
CA ALA A 168 39.14 13.92 -3.31
C ALA A 168 38.09 15.01 -3.54
N LYS A 169 38.37 15.93 -4.45
CA LYS A 169 37.39 16.92 -4.92
C LYS A 169 36.70 16.35 -6.17
N ILE A 170 35.50 15.84 -5.97
CA ILE A 170 34.75 15.15 -7.01
C ILE A 170 34.09 16.16 -7.96
N ALA A 171 34.19 15.88 -9.26
CA ALA A 171 33.63 16.67 -10.35
C ALA A 171 32.29 16.11 -10.84
N TYR A 172 32.19 14.77 -10.98
CA TYR A 172 31.02 14.04 -11.46
C TYR A 172 30.74 12.82 -10.59
N VAL A 173 29.46 12.51 -10.39
CA VAL A 173 29.00 11.27 -9.75
C VAL A 173 27.85 10.67 -10.56
N ALA A 174 27.75 9.34 -10.60
CA ALA A 174 26.61 8.64 -11.16
C ALA A 174 26.27 7.39 -10.33
N ALA A 175 24.97 7.14 -10.16
CA ALA A 175 24.42 6.01 -9.41
C ALA A 175 23.90 4.93 -10.37
N GLY A 176 24.48 3.73 -10.29
CA GLY A 176 23.87 2.53 -10.86
C GLY A 176 22.99 1.82 -9.83
N GLN A 177 22.47 0.64 -10.19
CA GLN A 177 21.54 -0.08 -9.30
C GLN A 177 22.19 -0.47 -7.96
N ASP A 178 23.44 -0.92 -7.99
CA ASP A 178 24.15 -1.46 -6.84
C ASP A 178 25.60 -0.95 -6.73
N HIS A 179 25.95 0.08 -7.50
CA HIS A 179 27.26 0.71 -7.52
C HIS A 179 27.16 2.22 -7.73
N ILE A 180 28.21 2.92 -7.37
CA ILE A 180 28.38 4.34 -7.64
C ILE A 180 29.74 4.53 -8.31
N ILE A 181 29.80 5.41 -9.29
CA ILE A 181 31.03 5.82 -9.97
C ILE A 181 31.22 7.33 -9.83
N ALA A 182 32.46 7.77 -9.81
CA ALA A 182 32.81 9.18 -9.68
C ALA A 182 34.09 9.52 -10.47
N LEU A 183 34.19 10.79 -10.88
CA LEU A 183 35.43 11.38 -11.42
C LEU A 183 35.80 12.59 -10.58
N ASP A 184 37.06 12.74 -10.21
CA ASP A 184 37.54 13.95 -9.52
C ASP A 184 37.92 15.06 -10.50
N GLU A 185 38.33 16.21 -9.98
CA GLU A 185 38.77 17.36 -10.81
C GLU A 185 40.06 17.07 -11.60
N ASN A 186 40.82 16.03 -11.28
CA ASN A 186 42.02 15.59 -12.00
C ASN A 186 41.71 14.51 -13.05
N GLY A 187 40.43 14.11 -13.18
CA GLY A 187 39.98 13.06 -14.09
C GLY A 187 40.19 11.64 -13.58
N LYS A 188 40.65 11.46 -12.34
CA LYS A 188 40.80 10.13 -11.74
C LYS A 188 39.43 9.49 -11.50
N PHE A 189 39.33 8.22 -11.93
CA PHE A 189 38.11 7.42 -11.79
C PHE A 189 38.06 6.71 -10.45
N TYR A 190 36.89 6.69 -9.81
CA TYR A 190 36.57 6.00 -8.58
C TYR A 190 35.27 5.24 -8.74
N GLY A 191 35.13 4.16 -7.95
CA GLY A 191 33.86 3.45 -7.84
C GLY A 191 33.79 2.62 -6.57
N TRP A 192 32.57 2.38 -6.10
CA TRP A 192 32.31 1.54 -4.93
C TRP A 192 30.93 0.91 -4.98
N GLY A 193 30.65 -0.03 -4.08
CA GLY A 193 29.47 -0.86 -4.08
C GLY A 193 29.76 -2.23 -4.67
N SER A 194 28.88 -2.72 -5.54
CA SER A 194 29.05 -4.01 -6.23
C SER A 194 29.95 -3.89 -7.45
N ASN A 195 30.93 -4.77 -7.56
CA ASN A 195 31.79 -4.90 -8.75
C ASN A 195 31.59 -6.24 -9.49
N ARG A 196 30.46 -6.90 -9.25
CA ARG A 196 30.20 -8.25 -9.79
C ARG A 196 30.29 -8.34 -11.31
N PHE A 197 30.04 -7.24 -12.00
CA PHE A 197 30.01 -7.14 -13.46
C PHE A 197 31.06 -6.18 -14.01
N GLY A 198 32.13 -5.91 -13.25
CA GLY A 198 33.20 -5.00 -13.68
C GLY A 198 32.74 -3.55 -13.77
N GLN A 199 31.83 -3.12 -12.86
CA GLN A 199 31.25 -1.79 -12.92
C GLN A 199 32.24 -0.67 -12.64
N TYR A 200 33.27 -0.93 -11.81
CA TYR A 200 34.24 0.11 -11.45
C TYR A 200 35.71 -0.37 -11.28
N ALA A 201 35.96 -1.68 -11.34
CA ALA A 201 37.33 -2.21 -11.26
C ALA A 201 37.47 -3.51 -12.05
N ILE A 202 38.67 -3.77 -12.53
CA ILE A 202 39.06 -5.05 -13.11
C ILE A 202 39.72 -5.87 -11.98
N ASP A 203 39.10 -6.99 -11.63
CA ASP A 203 39.58 -7.92 -10.62
C ASP A 203 39.64 -9.36 -11.15
N GLU A 204 40.16 -10.32 -10.35
CA GLU A 204 40.31 -11.73 -10.74
C GLU A 204 39.01 -12.40 -11.25
N LYS A 205 37.83 -11.86 -10.89
CA LYS A 205 36.51 -12.40 -11.27
C LYS A 205 35.99 -11.78 -12.56
N THR A 206 36.44 -10.60 -12.89
CA THR A 206 35.98 -9.81 -14.05
C THR A 206 37.01 -9.82 -15.21
N GLU A 207 38.30 -10.04 -14.91
CA GLU A 207 39.35 -10.13 -15.91
C GLU A 207 39.14 -11.31 -16.87
N GLY A 208 39.17 -11.02 -18.18
CA GLY A 208 38.99 -12.04 -19.22
C GLY A 208 37.59 -12.64 -19.33
N ASN A 209 36.58 -12.14 -18.62
CA ASN A 209 35.24 -12.62 -18.71
C ASN A 209 34.58 -12.20 -20.03
N PRO A 210 34.21 -13.16 -20.93
CA PRO A 210 33.67 -12.84 -22.25
C PRO A 210 32.29 -12.17 -22.21
N ASN A 211 31.58 -12.29 -21.07
CA ASN A 211 30.27 -11.68 -20.89
C ASN A 211 30.32 -10.21 -20.41
N LEU A 212 31.53 -9.71 -20.15
CA LEU A 212 31.75 -8.34 -19.71
C LEU A 212 32.50 -7.55 -20.75
N GLU A 213 32.14 -6.28 -20.86
CA GLU A 213 32.98 -5.28 -21.54
C GLU A 213 33.84 -4.63 -20.47
N PRO A 214 35.20 -4.65 -20.63
CA PRO A 214 36.10 -4.09 -19.65
C PRO A 214 36.03 -2.56 -19.61
N ILE A 215 36.47 -1.99 -18.50
CA ILE A 215 36.62 -0.53 -18.37
C ILE A 215 37.73 -0.11 -19.34
N PRO A 216 37.49 0.89 -20.21
CA PRO A 216 38.53 1.40 -21.14
C PRO A 216 39.75 1.91 -20.37
N GLU A 217 40.95 1.63 -20.94
CA GLU A 217 42.21 2.05 -20.32
C GLU A 217 42.31 3.57 -20.15
N GLU A 218 41.71 4.34 -21.04
CA GLU A 218 41.68 5.79 -20.99
C GLU A 218 40.93 6.26 -19.71
N VAL A 219 39.85 5.58 -19.34
CA VAL A 219 39.07 5.88 -18.11
C VAL A 219 39.91 5.54 -16.87
N LEU A 220 40.62 4.41 -16.88
CA LEU A 220 41.46 3.98 -15.74
C LEU A 220 42.70 4.86 -15.57
N ASN A 221 43.30 5.32 -16.68
CA ASN A 221 44.49 6.15 -16.66
C ASN A 221 44.22 7.63 -16.34
N GLY A 222 42.93 8.02 -16.34
CA GLY A 222 42.49 9.38 -16.07
C GLY A 222 42.06 10.14 -17.33
N LEU A 223 40.91 10.77 -17.25
CA LEU A 223 40.31 11.55 -18.34
C LEU A 223 40.64 13.04 -18.21
N ASP A 224 40.70 13.75 -19.30
CA ASP A 224 40.65 15.20 -19.23
C ASP A 224 39.25 15.66 -18.82
N ILE A 225 39.12 16.05 -17.56
CA ILE A 225 37.84 16.37 -16.93
C ILE A 225 37.15 17.57 -17.60
N THR A 226 37.91 18.45 -18.27
CA THR A 226 37.36 19.62 -18.94
C THR A 226 36.59 19.24 -20.21
N HIS A 227 36.84 18.07 -20.75
CA HIS A 227 36.16 17.48 -21.91
C HIS A 227 35.13 16.41 -21.58
N VAL A 228 34.92 16.10 -20.28
CA VAL A 228 33.85 15.19 -19.87
C VAL A 228 32.51 15.92 -19.93
N LYS A 229 31.61 15.42 -20.77
CA LYS A 229 30.25 15.96 -20.91
C LYS A 229 29.27 15.33 -19.93
N LYS A 230 29.34 14.01 -19.78
CA LYS A 230 28.36 13.26 -18.95
C LYS A 230 28.97 11.97 -18.42
N LEU A 231 28.68 11.69 -17.13
CA LEU A 231 28.95 10.40 -16.50
C LEU A 231 27.59 9.74 -16.22
N VAL A 232 27.41 8.49 -16.61
CA VAL A 232 26.13 7.77 -16.46
C VAL A 232 26.38 6.36 -15.96
N ALA A 233 25.55 5.90 -15.03
CA ALA A 233 25.56 4.53 -14.56
C ALA A 233 24.14 3.93 -14.69
N GLY A 234 24.07 2.71 -15.20
CA GLY A 234 22.81 1.98 -15.37
C GLY A 234 22.67 0.79 -14.41
N TYR A 235 21.88 -0.20 -14.83
CA TYR A 235 21.63 -1.40 -14.03
C TYR A 235 22.93 -2.16 -13.72
N GLN A 236 23.74 -2.46 -14.73
CA GLN A 236 24.99 -3.22 -14.62
C GLN A 236 26.03 -2.75 -15.66
N ALA A 237 25.96 -1.52 -16.07
CA ALA A 237 26.88 -0.91 -17.00
C ALA A 237 27.08 0.56 -16.66
N SER A 238 28.16 1.13 -17.15
CA SER A 238 28.52 2.54 -16.96
C SER A 238 29.07 3.14 -18.23
N ALA A 239 29.00 4.46 -18.36
CA ALA A 239 29.52 5.17 -19.53
C ALA A 239 30.02 6.56 -19.15
N VAL A 240 31.01 7.03 -19.91
CA VAL A 240 31.46 8.42 -19.98
C VAL A 240 31.28 8.94 -21.39
N LEU A 241 30.59 10.05 -21.53
CA LEU A 241 30.48 10.77 -22.81
C LEU A 241 31.37 12.00 -22.77
N MET A 242 32.22 12.11 -23.76
CA MET A 242 33.10 13.27 -23.97
C MET A 242 32.39 14.34 -24.81
N ASP A 243 32.85 15.57 -24.76
CA ASP A 243 32.30 16.70 -25.53
C ASP A 243 32.53 16.62 -27.05
N ASP A 244 33.58 15.90 -27.46
CA ASP A 244 33.86 15.57 -28.87
C ASP A 244 32.94 14.46 -29.43
N GLY A 245 32.08 13.87 -28.58
CA GLY A 245 31.17 12.80 -28.93
C GLY A 245 31.77 11.40 -28.79
N THR A 246 32.96 11.23 -28.22
CA THR A 246 33.54 9.93 -27.90
C THR A 246 32.79 9.30 -26.73
N LEU A 247 32.37 8.04 -26.89
CA LEU A 247 31.66 7.29 -25.87
C LEU A 247 32.53 6.15 -25.32
N TYR A 248 32.89 6.23 -24.06
CA TYR A 248 33.46 5.14 -23.27
C TYR A 248 32.33 4.40 -22.54
N ILE A 249 32.20 3.10 -22.76
CA ILE A 249 31.12 2.29 -22.17
C ILE A 249 31.64 0.91 -21.80
N TRP A 250 31.21 0.39 -20.64
CA TRP A 250 31.64 -0.91 -20.11
C TRP A 250 30.58 -1.54 -19.22
N GLY A 251 30.70 -2.83 -18.85
CA GLY A 251 29.83 -3.57 -17.96
C GLY A 251 29.25 -4.85 -18.55
N ASN A 252 28.08 -5.27 -18.09
CA ASN A 252 27.49 -6.56 -18.42
C ASN A 252 26.82 -6.60 -19.81
N LYS A 253 27.43 -7.31 -20.76
CA LYS A 253 26.88 -7.54 -22.11
C LYS A 253 25.63 -8.40 -22.14
N GLN A 254 25.42 -9.26 -21.14
CA GLN A 254 24.21 -10.08 -21.06
C GLN A 254 22.98 -9.26 -20.68
N SER A 255 23.15 -8.25 -19.83
CA SER A 255 22.07 -7.34 -19.44
C SER A 255 21.77 -6.31 -20.55
N TYR A 256 22.79 -5.87 -21.26
CA TYR A 256 22.67 -4.87 -22.32
C TYR A 256 23.07 -5.44 -23.67
N ALA A 257 22.10 -5.98 -24.40
CA ALA A 257 22.36 -6.69 -25.67
C ALA A 257 22.99 -5.85 -26.80
N ASN A 258 22.94 -4.53 -26.67
CA ASN A 258 23.54 -3.61 -27.63
C ASN A 258 24.83 -2.94 -27.13
N LEU A 259 25.33 -3.31 -25.96
CA LEU A 259 26.50 -2.68 -25.36
C LEU A 259 27.74 -2.78 -26.28
N GLU A 260 28.05 -3.96 -26.83
CA GLU A 260 29.15 -4.17 -27.75
C GLU A 260 29.08 -3.26 -28.99
N ASN A 261 27.87 -2.97 -29.47
CA ASN A 261 27.67 -2.09 -30.62
C ASN A 261 27.94 -0.61 -30.33
N MET A 262 28.06 -0.27 -29.04
CA MET A 262 28.30 1.10 -28.57
C MET A 262 29.79 1.37 -28.29
N VAL A 263 30.58 0.32 -28.11
CA VAL A 263 32.03 0.44 -27.84
C VAL A 263 32.72 1.15 -29.01
N GLY A 264 33.57 2.13 -28.69
CA GLY A 264 34.35 2.90 -29.67
C GLY A 264 33.51 3.82 -30.58
N ARG A 265 32.25 4.08 -30.25
CA ARG A 265 31.47 5.06 -31.01
C ARG A 265 31.92 6.49 -30.72
N THR A 266 31.91 7.26 -31.78
CA THR A 266 32.17 8.69 -31.82
C THR A 266 30.95 9.41 -32.38
N ASN A 267 30.89 10.72 -32.27
CA ASN A 267 29.74 11.55 -32.69
C ASN A 267 28.46 11.32 -31.91
N ILE A 268 28.57 10.89 -30.67
CA ILE A 268 27.42 10.77 -29.74
C ILE A 268 27.15 12.13 -29.12
N ILE A 269 25.87 12.55 -29.14
CA ILE A 269 25.43 13.81 -28.53
C ILE A 269 24.99 13.59 -27.10
N ASP A 270 24.23 12.51 -26.83
CA ASP A 270 23.73 12.17 -25.51
C ASP A 270 23.56 10.65 -25.35
N VAL A 271 23.65 10.16 -24.12
CA VAL A 271 23.56 8.75 -23.78
C VAL A 271 22.80 8.55 -22.46
N ASP A 272 22.00 7.50 -22.40
CA ASP A 272 21.32 7.06 -21.18
C ASP A 272 21.06 5.55 -21.21
N PHE A 273 20.58 4.98 -20.09
CA PHE A 273 20.31 3.56 -19.93
C PHE A 273 18.85 3.29 -19.63
N THR A 274 18.22 2.37 -20.38
CA THR A 274 17.03 1.66 -19.90
C THR A 274 17.46 0.46 -19.06
N LEU A 275 16.50 -0.34 -18.58
CA LEU A 275 16.83 -1.57 -17.86
C LEU A 275 17.70 -2.55 -18.67
N ASN A 276 17.50 -2.61 -19.99
CA ASN A 276 18.11 -3.64 -20.85
C ASN A 276 18.85 -3.09 -22.09
N ASN A 277 18.86 -1.79 -22.30
CA ASN A 277 19.46 -1.18 -23.49
C ASN A 277 20.24 0.09 -23.16
N VAL A 278 21.30 0.30 -23.88
CA VAL A 278 21.94 1.61 -24.01
C VAL A 278 21.17 2.42 -25.04
N VAL A 279 20.83 3.64 -24.71
CA VAL A 279 20.17 4.60 -25.61
C VAL A 279 21.15 5.72 -25.90
N ALA A 280 21.49 5.94 -27.14
CA ALA A 280 22.42 6.98 -27.53
C ALA A 280 21.91 7.78 -28.74
N LEU A 281 22.02 9.09 -28.68
CA LEU A 281 21.68 10.02 -29.75
C LEU A 281 22.94 10.38 -30.53
N ASP A 282 22.97 10.09 -31.83
CA ASP A 282 24.10 10.49 -32.69
C ASP A 282 23.95 11.91 -33.27
N SER A 283 25.04 12.51 -33.70
CA SER A 283 25.08 13.87 -34.28
C SER A 283 24.27 14.01 -35.56
N ARG A 284 24.02 12.90 -36.27
CA ARG A 284 23.18 12.87 -37.49
C ARG A 284 21.71 12.84 -37.16
N GLN A 285 21.39 12.69 -35.90
CA GLN A 285 19.99 12.59 -35.39
C GLN A 285 19.15 11.50 -36.08
N SER A 286 19.85 10.52 -36.68
CA SER A 286 19.25 9.48 -37.50
C SER A 286 18.96 8.22 -36.71
N SER A 287 19.54 8.08 -35.53
CA SER A 287 19.31 6.90 -34.70
C SER A 287 19.50 7.20 -33.23
N VAL A 288 18.42 7.09 -32.50
CA VAL A 288 18.48 6.70 -31.11
C VAL A 288 18.68 5.19 -31.16
N VAL A 289 19.88 4.72 -30.89
CA VAL A 289 20.22 3.31 -31.09
C VAL A 289 19.68 2.46 -29.96
N THR A 290 18.90 1.47 -30.32
CA THR A 290 18.37 0.47 -29.37
C THR A 290 18.64 -0.93 -29.91
N GLY A 291 18.93 -1.87 -29.03
CA GLY A 291 19.60 -3.09 -29.46
C GLY A 291 18.75 -4.34 -29.59
N LYS A 292 17.51 -4.42 -29.15
CA LYS A 292 16.68 -5.62 -29.35
C LYS A 292 15.41 -5.32 -30.11
N LYS A 293 15.10 -6.16 -31.10
CA LYS A 293 13.78 -6.21 -31.73
C LYS A 293 12.71 -6.34 -30.65
N GLY A 294 11.84 -5.37 -30.56
CA GLY A 294 10.64 -5.43 -29.75
C GLY A 294 10.49 -4.40 -28.65
N LEU A 295 11.55 -3.79 -28.11
CA LEU A 295 11.42 -2.78 -27.07
C LEU A 295 11.19 -1.38 -27.62
N TYR A 296 11.87 -1.03 -28.71
CA TYR A 296 11.76 0.28 -29.34
C TYR A 296 11.74 0.11 -30.87
N ASP A 297 10.56 0.06 -31.45
CA ASP A 297 10.47 0.36 -32.88
C ASP A 297 10.60 1.88 -33.03
N MET A 298 11.82 2.37 -33.11
CA MET A 298 12.15 3.78 -33.30
C MET A 298 11.58 4.35 -34.60
N ALA A 299 11.04 3.51 -35.45
CA ALA A 299 10.25 3.97 -36.59
C ALA A 299 8.87 4.53 -36.16
N ARG A 300 8.46 4.37 -34.88
CA ARG A 300 7.17 4.83 -34.40
C ARG A 300 7.31 5.53 -33.05
N THR A 301 6.94 6.78 -33.02
CA THR A 301 6.85 7.58 -31.80
C THR A 301 5.40 7.68 -31.40
N GLN A 302 5.08 7.28 -30.19
CA GLN A 302 3.76 7.49 -29.62
C GLN A 302 3.78 8.82 -28.87
N ILE A 303 2.99 9.76 -29.36
CA ILE A 303 2.69 10.99 -28.63
C ILE A 303 1.42 10.72 -27.84
N SER A 304 1.38 11.13 -26.60
CA SER A 304 0.23 11.03 -25.74
C SER A 304 -1.09 11.34 -26.47
N GLY A 305 -2.03 10.40 -26.41
CA GLY A 305 -3.36 10.54 -26.99
C GLY A 305 -3.45 10.48 -28.52
N THR A 306 -2.36 10.18 -29.24
CA THR A 306 -2.34 10.11 -30.70
C THR A 306 -1.93 8.74 -31.25
N LYS A 307 -2.23 8.47 -32.53
CA LYS A 307 -1.72 7.26 -33.21
C LYS A 307 -0.22 7.32 -33.35
N ALA A 308 0.44 6.16 -33.22
CA ALA A 308 1.88 6.04 -33.43
C ALA A 308 2.28 6.55 -34.83
N VAL A 309 3.26 7.45 -34.89
CA VAL A 309 3.80 8.06 -36.10
C VAL A 309 5.28 7.67 -36.24
N LYS A 310 5.79 7.62 -37.45
CA LYS A 310 7.23 7.39 -37.65
C LYS A 310 8.03 8.58 -37.10
N MET A 311 9.16 8.29 -36.44
CA MET A 311 10.00 9.31 -35.81
C MET A 311 10.35 10.44 -36.77
N LYS A 312 10.75 10.13 -38.02
CA LYS A 312 11.08 11.12 -39.03
C LYS A 312 9.90 12.06 -39.39
N GLU A 313 8.69 11.51 -39.47
CA GLU A 313 7.48 12.28 -39.75
C GLU A 313 7.13 13.16 -38.56
N PHE A 314 7.30 12.62 -37.34
CA PHE A 314 7.07 13.36 -36.10
C PHE A 314 8.07 14.53 -35.95
N LEU A 315 9.36 14.29 -36.15
CA LEU A 315 10.37 15.33 -36.02
C LEU A 315 10.12 16.49 -37.00
N ASN A 316 9.70 16.20 -38.22
CA ASN A 316 9.37 17.22 -39.24
C ASN A 316 10.41 18.35 -39.32
N GLY A 317 11.70 17.98 -39.31
CA GLY A 317 12.84 18.91 -39.38
C GLY A 317 13.32 19.45 -38.01
N ARG A 318 12.63 19.16 -36.92
CA ARG A 318 13.09 19.49 -35.56
C ARG A 318 14.27 18.62 -35.16
N LYS A 319 15.08 19.13 -34.23
CA LYS A 319 16.24 18.41 -33.68
C LYS A 319 15.97 17.93 -32.27
N ILE A 320 16.50 16.78 -31.93
CA ILE A 320 16.52 16.27 -30.56
C ILE A 320 17.71 16.91 -29.85
N LEU A 321 17.47 17.59 -28.74
CA LEU A 321 18.51 18.21 -27.93
C LEU A 321 19.03 17.27 -26.86
N GLU A 322 18.14 16.49 -26.26
CA GLU A 322 18.40 15.68 -25.07
C GLU A 322 17.55 14.43 -25.06
N ILE A 323 18.08 13.37 -24.48
CA ILE A 323 17.36 12.11 -24.23
C ILE A 323 17.45 11.73 -22.77
N ARG A 324 16.37 11.21 -22.22
CA ARG A 324 16.32 10.58 -20.89
C ARG A 324 15.53 9.29 -20.94
N ALA A 325 16.04 8.27 -20.28
CA ALA A 325 15.48 6.93 -20.35
C ALA A 325 14.92 6.49 -18.99
N THR A 326 13.68 5.98 -18.97
CA THR A 326 13.14 5.17 -17.87
C THR A 326 13.55 3.71 -18.06
N ALA A 327 13.06 2.82 -17.20
CA ALA A 327 13.29 1.37 -17.36
C ALA A 327 12.90 0.83 -18.74
N LYS A 328 11.86 1.38 -19.39
CA LYS A 328 11.27 0.83 -20.63
C LYS A 328 10.96 1.85 -21.72
N SER A 329 11.12 3.13 -21.46
CA SER A 329 10.77 4.20 -22.41
C SER A 329 11.82 5.30 -22.44
N VAL A 330 11.75 6.16 -23.43
CA VAL A 330 12.68 7.28 -23.65
C VAL A 330 11.88 8.55 -23.88
N CYS A 331 12.27 9.62 -23.20
CA CYS A 331 11.80 10.98 -23.37
C CYS A 331 12.80 11.76 -24.21
N LEU A 332 12.31 12.53 -25.16
CA LEU A 332 13.07 13.34 -26.09
C LEU A 332 12.68 14.80 -25.91
N LEU A 333 13.65 15.66 -25.64
CA LEU A 333 13.48 17.11 -25.67
C LEU A 333 13.86 17.62 -27.07
N LEU A 334 12.97 18.37 -27.68
CA LEU A 334 13.19 18.92 -29.03
C LEU A 334 13.60 20.39 -28.99
N ASP A 335 14.18 20.88 -30.07
CA ASP A 335 14.70 22.25 -30.21
C ASP A 335 13.62 23.33 -30.19
N ASP A 336 12.33 22.96 -30.37
CA ASP A 336 11.19 23.85 -30.17
C ASP A 336 10.63 23.83 -28.74
N GLY A 337 11.28 23.12 -27.82
CA GLY A 337 10.87 22.96 -26.44
C GLY A 337 9.67 22.03 -26.23
N THR A 338 9.31 21.23 -27.23
CA THR A 338 8.34 20.16 -27.07
C THR A 338 8.98 18.85 -26.64
N ILE A 339 8.18 17.98 -26.02
CA ILE A 339 8.59 16.66 -25.55
C ILE A 339 7.92 15.58 -26.41
N ALA A 340 8.71 14.57 -26.77
CA ALA A 340 8.23 13.33 -27.38
C ALA A 340 8.59 12.13 -26.52
N LEU A 341 7.73 11.12 -26.51
CA LEU A 341 7.92 9.88 -25.78
C LEU A 341 7.95 8.70 -26.75
N THR A 342 8.87 7.75 -26.54
CA THR A 342 8.95 6.52 -27.32
C THR A 342 9.28 5.34 -26.40
N GLY A 343 8.80 4.14 -26.73
CA GLY A 343 9.04 2.91 -25.98
C GLY A 343 7.80 2.27 -25.41
N ASP A 344 7.97 1.42 -24.40
CA ASP A 344 6.90 0.72 -23.71
C ASP A 344 6.52 1.49 -22.44
N PHE A 345 5.25 1.86 -22.34
CA PHE A 345 4.72 2.62 -21.20
C PHE A 345 3.93 1.66 -20.31
N GLU A 346 4.30 1.56 -19.04
CA GLU A 346 3.59 0.71 -18.05
C GLU A 346 2.15 1.12 -17.82
N THR A 347 1.79 2.35 -18.19
CA THR A 347 0.42 2.86 -18.10
C THR A 347 0.01 3.39 -19.46
N ASP A 348 -1.13 2.94 -19.96
CA ASP A 348 -1.70 3.34 -21.27
C ASP A 348 -1.99 4.85 -21.41
N ASN A 349 -1.74 5.65 -20.37
CA ASN A 349 -2.10 7.06 -20.27
C ASN A 349 -0.94 7.96 -19.78
N VAL A 350 0.26 7.81 -20.33
CA VAL A 350 1.31 8.80 -20.07
C VAL A 350 1.04 10.04 -20.92
N GLU A 351 0.45 11.07 -20.30
CA GLU A 351 0.20 12.35 -20.95
C GLU A 351 1.30 13.35 -20.62
N VAL A 352 1.94 13.88 -21.68
CA VAL A 352 2.83 15.03 -21.54
C VAL A 352 2.00 16.24 -21.10
N PRO A 353 2.38 16.94 -20.01
CA PRO A 353 1.65 18.08 -19.51
C PRO A 353 1.47 19.18 -20.58
N LYS A 354 0.28 19.78 -20.60
CA LYS A 354 0.01 20.93 -21.46
C LYS A 354 0.54 22.19 -20.81
N LEU A 355 1.35 22.93 -21.56
CA LEU A 355 1.95 24.18 -21.12
C LEU A 355 1.05 25.37 -21.40
N ALA A 356 1.28 26.46 -20.67
CA ALA A 356 0.65 27.75 -20.93
C ALA A 356 1.17 28.38 -22.24
N GLN A 357 0.47 29.39 -22.74
CA GLN A 357 0.90 30.07 -23.95
C GLN A 357 2.26 30.78 -23.74
N GLY A 358 3.24 30.46 -24.58
CA GLY A 358 4.60 30.99 -24.49
C GLY A 358 5.51 30.24 -23.54
N GLU A 359 5.02 29.19 -22.88
CA GLU A 359 5.82 28.29 -22.06
C GLU A 359 6.29 27.09 -22.90
N TYR A 360 7.53 26.68 -22.69
CA TYR A 360 8.16 25.54 -23.36
C TYR A 360 9.15 24.84 -22.41
N PHE A 361 9.44 23.56 -22.66
CA PHE A 361 10.38 22.81 -21.85
C PHE A 361 11.83 23.15 -22.22
N VAL A 362 12.69 23.20 -21.20
CA VAL A 362 14.12 23.54 -21.33
C VAL A 362 15.04 22.44 -20.79
N ASP A 363 14.50 21.53 -19.98
CA ASP A 363 15.26 20.43 -19.36
C ASP A 363 14.30 19.27 -19.06
N ILE A 364 14.81 18.03 -19.15
CA ILE A 364 14.09 16.80 -18.85
C ILE A 364 14.94 15.89 -17.99
N GLU A 365 14.31 15.19 -17.07
CA GLU A 365 14.94 14.14 -16.26
C GLU A 365 14.06 12.90 -16.18
N ALA A 366 14.65 11.73 -16.00
CA ALA A 366 13.94 10.47 -15.91
C ALA A 366 14.29 9.72 -14.63
N GLY A 367 13.25 9.22 -13.96
CA GLY A 367 13.38 8.19 -12.94
C GLY A 367 13.18 6.79 -13.54
N THR A 368 12.97 5.78 -12.69
CA THR A 368 12.76 4.42 -13.20
C THR A 368 11.44 4.29 -13.97
N TYR A 369 10.39 4.99 -13.57
CA TYR A 369 9.05 4.87 -14.17
C TYR A 369 8.38 6.21 -14.49
N HIS A 370 9.04 7.35 -14.23
CA HIS A 370 8.47 8.66 -14.43
C HIS A 370 9.47 9.63 -15.05
N TYR A 371 8.95 10.73 -15.54
CA TYR A 371 9.73 11.84 -16.06
C TYR A 371 9.42 13.10 -15.26
N SER A 372 10.39 13.98 -15.19
CA SER A 372 10.24 15.35 -14.71
C SER A 372 10.77 16.31 -15.77
N ALA A 373 10.10 17.44 -15.96
CA ALA A 373 10.46 18.42 -16.95
C ALA A 373 10.42 19.83 -16.37
N LEU A 374 11.35 20.67 -16.77
CA LEU A 374 11.46 22.06 -16.36
C LEU A 374 11.05 22.97 -17.52
N SER A 375 10.20 23.95 -17.24
CA SER A 375 9.87 24.97 -18.22
C SER A 375 10.80 26.19 -18.17
N ASN A 376 10.79 26.99 -19.24
CA ASN A 376 11.52 28.27 -19.35
C ASN A 376 11.10 29.29 -18.27
N LEU A 377 9.92 29.10 -17.66
CA LEU A 377 9.42 29.94 -16.56
C LEU A 377 9.85 29.43 -15.17
N GLY A 378 10.56 28.31 -15.09
CA GLY A 378 10.97 27.67 -13.84
C GLY A 378 9.86 26.90 -13.15
N HIS A 379 8.81 26.52 -13.88
CA HIS A 379 7.79 25.61 -13.41
C HIS A 379 8.24 24.15 -13.64
N VAL A 380 7.83 23.29 -12.72
CA VAL A 380 8.18 21.88 -12.72
C VAL A 380 6.95 21.05 -13.04
N TYR A 381 7.12 20.08 -13.91
CA TYR A 381 6.10 19.12 -14.33
C TYR A 381 6.62 17.71 -14.13
N SER A 382 5.76 16.79 -13.70
CA SER A 382 6.08 15.36 -13.65
C SER A 382 4.95 14.54 -14.26
N PHE A 383 5.31 13.42 -14.91
CA PHE A 383 4.35 12.55 -15.60
C PHE A 383 4.91 11.14 -15.73
N GLY A 384 4.06 10.16 -15.98
CA GLY A 384 4.43 8.74 -16.07
C GLY A 384 3.90 7.91 -14.92
N GLY A 385 4.66 6.90 -14.48
CA GLY A 385 4.30 6.05 -13.35
C GLY A 385 4.17 6.83 -12.05
N ASP A 386 3.15 6.50 -11.24
CA ASP A 386 2.79 7.30 -10.06
C ASP A 386 2.56 6.46 -8.78
N HIS A 387 3.27 5.35 -8.65
CA HIS A 387 3.14 4.45 -7.50
C HIS A 387 3.46 5.09 -6.14
N TYR A 388 4.32 6.11 -6.15
CA TYR A 388 4.79 6.83 -4.97
C TYR A 388 4.52 8.33 -5.04
N ARG A 389 3.58 8.77 -5.90
CA ARG A 389 3.28 10.18 -6.19
C ARG A 389 4.46 10.93 -6.83
N GLN A 390 5.29 10.22 -7.57
CA GLN A 390 6.42 10.80 -8.26
C GLN A 390 6.00 11.58 -9.53
N ALA A 391 4.80 11.33 -10.05
CA ALA A 391 4.23 12.13 -11.13
C ALA A 391 3.40 13.34 -10.63
N GLU A 392 3.24 13.51 -9.31
CA GLU A 392 2.55 14.64 -8.69
C GLU A 392 3.56 15.74 -8.30
N ALA A 393 4.08 16.48 -9.29
CA ALA A 393 4.99 17.59 -9.00
C ALA A 393 4.31 18.67 -8.14
N PRO A 394 4.98 19.18 -7.07
CA PRO A 394 4.48 20.33 -6.33
C PRO A 394 4.54 21.59 -7.16
N VAL A 395 3.82 22.62 -6.74
CA VAL A 395 3.95 23.96 -7.34
C VAL A 395 5.28 24.58 -6.87
N VAL A 396 6.30 24.50 -7.72
CA VAL A 396 7.62 25.07 -7.48
C VAL A 396 7.82 26.23 -8.44
N ASN A 397 8.31 27.35 -7.92
CA ASN A 397 8.65 28.54 -8.71
C ASN A 397 10.16 28.80 -8.62
N GLY A 398 10.76 29.13 -9.75
CA GLY A 398 12.17 29.51 -9.81
C GLY A 398 13.14 28.34 -9.80
N ALA A 399 12.69 27.12 -10.12
CA ALA A 399 13.58 26.00 -10.36
C ALA A 399 14.49 26.29 -11.57
N LYS A 400 15.76 25.91 -11.45
CA LYS A 400 16.77 26.06 -12.51
C LYS A 400 17.39 24.72 -12.90
N LYS A 401 17.31 23.72 -12.02
CA LYS A 401 17.79 22.37 -12.27
C LYS A 401 16.78 21.37 -11.71
N LEU A 402 16.60 20.27 -12.43
CA LEU A 402 15.88 19.10 -11.97
C LEU A 402 16.83 17.94 -11.81
N PHE A 403 16.46 17.03 -10.91
CA PHE A 403 17.06 15.71 -10.80
C PHE A 403 15.96 14.71 -10.53
N ALA A 404 16.00 13.57 -11.19
CA ALA A 404 15.06 12.48 -10.95
C ALA A 404 15.82 11.23 -10.51
N GLY A 405 15.27 10.53 -9.57
CA GLY A 405 15.73 9.23 -9.11
C GLY A 405 14.74 8.13 -9.40
N ALA A 406 14.95 6.94 -8.85
CA ALA A 406 14.08 5.80 -9.16
C ALA A 406 12.58 6.12 -8.95
N PHE A 407 12.25 6.72 -7.82
CA PHE A 407 10.87 6.99 -7.42
C PHE A 407 10.69 8.39 -6.81
N GLN A 408 11.63 9.28 -6.98
CA GLN A 408 11.61 10.63 -6.42
C GLN A 408 12.23 11.62 -7.41
N SER A 409 11.87 12.90 -7.22
CA SER A 409 12.44 14.01 -7.99
C SER A 409 12.76 15.19 -7.09
N TYR A 410 13.66 16.05 -7.56
CA TYR A 410 14.21 17.18 -6.81
C TYR A 410 14.26 18.42 -7.70
N ALA A 411 13.78 19.55 -7.17
CA ALA A 411 13.90 20.85 -7.82
C ALA A 411 14.87 21.74 -7.05
N VAL A 412 15.81 22.36 -7.76
CA VAL A 412 16.93 23.12 -7.20
C VAL A 412 17.01 24.48 -7.89
N ASP A 413 17.35 25.53 -7.14
CA ASP A 413 17.57 26.86 -7.68
C ASP A 413 18.98 27.00 -8.31
N GLU A 414 19.29 28.20 -8.82
CA GLU A 414 20.58 28.51 -9.45
C GLU A 414 21.78 28.41 -8.49
N ASN A 415 21.55 28.57 -7.18
CA ASN A 415 22.58 28.54 -6.14
C ASN A 415 22.80 27.13 -5.56
N GLY A 416 22.08 26.14 -6.06
CA GLY A 416 22.13 24.77 -5.53
C GLY A 416 21.30 24.54 -4.29
N LYS A 417 20.33 25.41 -4.00
CA LYS A 417 19.40 25.21 -2.88
C LYS A 417 18.22 24.33 -3.30
N LEU A 418 17.94 23.31 -2.51
CA LEU A 418 16.77 22.46 -2.67
C LEU A 418 15.50 23.30 -2.44
N LEU A 419 14.67 23.40 -3.47
CA LEU A 419 13.37 24.07 -3.39
C LEU A 419 12.29 23.12 -2.89
N ASP A 420 12.20 21.92 -3.50
CA ASP A 420 11.30 20.85 -3.07
C ASP A 420 11.77 19.49 -3.56
N SER A 421 11.16 18.44 -2.99
CA SER A 421 11.33 17.06 -3.40
C SER A 421 10.00 16.31 -3.28
N TRP A 422 9.68 15.47 -4.26
CA TRP A 422 8.43 14.69 -4.29
C TRP A 422 8.67 13.25 -4.72
N GLY A 423 7.62 12.43 -4.60
CA GLY A 423 7.71 11.01 -4.80
C GLY A 423 7.95 10.24 -3.50
N LEU A 424 8.68 9.13 -3.57
CA LEU A 424 8.96 8.26 -2.43
C LEU A 424 9.71 9.02 -1.33
N LYS A 425 9.11 9.07 -0.14
CA LYS A 425 9.75 9.63 1.06
C LYS A 425 10.22 8.55 2.03
N GLY A 426 9.54 7.42 2.03
CA GLY A 426 9.77 6.27 2.89
C GLY A 426 8.47 5.52 3.15
N TYR A 427 8.51 4.55 4.08
CA TYR A 427 7.40 3.63 4.36
C TYR A 427 7.02 3.68 5.84
N LEU A 428 5.75 4.00 6.13
CA LEU A 428 5.25 4.13 7.51
C LEU A 428 5.47 2.84 8.33
N PHE A 429 5.16 1.68 7.74
CA PHE A 429 5.33 0.36 8.37
C PHE A 429 6.43 -0.48 7.71
N GLY A 430 7.24 0.11 6.82
CA GLY A 430 8.24 -0.61 6.06
C GLY A 430 7.65 -1.37 4.86
N THR A 431 8.48 -2.24 4.27
CA THR A 431 8.09 -3.10 3.15
C THR A 431 8.24 -4.58 3.48
N ASP A 432 7.56 -5.41 2.71
CA ASP A 432 7.65 -6.87 2.81
C ASP A 432 8.81 -7.45 1.96
N ASP A 433 8.91 -8.78 1.91
CA ASP A 433 9.95 -9.51 1.16
C ASP A 433 9.83 -9.39 -0.36
N ARG A 434 8.82 -8.70 -0.84
CA ARG A 434 8.60 -8.43 -2.27
C ARG A 434 8.65 -6.93 -2.59
N GLY A 435 8.91 -6.11 -1.56
CA GLY A 435 8.98 -4.67 -1.67
C GLY A 435 7.61 -3.98 -1.65
N ALA A 436 6.55 -4.69 -1.28
CA ALA A 436 5.23 -4.09 -1.16
C ALA A 436 5.09 -3.30 0.16
N ASN A 437 4.40 -2.17 0.11
CA ASN A 437 4.17 -1.28 1.26
C ASN A 437 3.24 -1.94 2.29
N ILE A 438 3.76 -2.22 3.48
CA ILE A 438 3.00 -2.92 4.53
C ILE A 438 1.79 -2.11 5.01
N ALA A 439 1.88 -0.79 5.10
CA ALA A 439 0.76 0.03 5.54
C ALA A 439 -0.44 -0.09 4.59
N GLU A 440 -0.19 -0.06 3.29
CA GLU A 440 -1.21 -0.24 2.26
C GLU A 440 -1.78 -1.67 2.28
N ARG A 441 -0.89 -2.67 2.37
CA ARG A 441 -1.30 -4.07 2.46
C ARG A 441 -2.10 -4.39 3.71
N VAL A 442 -1.84 -3.73 4.85
CA VAL A 442 -2.66 -3.87 6.08
C VAL A 442 -4.08 -3.38 5.85
N VAL A 443 -4.25 -2.26 5.16
CA VAL A 443 -5.59 -1.74 4.82
C VAL A 443 -6.31 -2.69 3.86
N ALA A 444 -5.66 -3.10 2.78
CA ALA A 444 -6.23 -4.03 1.81
C ALA A 444 -6.51 -5.41 2.41
N GLY A 445 -5.57 -5.93 3.20
CA GLY A 445 -5.72 -7.21 3.91
C GLY A 445 -6.84 -7.21 4.93
N GLY A 446 -7.04 -6.07 5.61
CA GLY A 446 -8.18 -5.88 6.51
C GLY A 446 -9.52 -6.00 5.80
N ARG A 447 -9.62 -5.44 4.59
CA ARG A 447 -10.82 -5.58 3.75
C ARG A 447 -11.13 -7.05 3.46
N VAL A 448 -10.13 -7.84 3.10
CA VAL A 448 -10.29 -9.26 2.80
C VAL A 448 -10.70 -10.03 4.07
N THR A 449 -9.90 -9.92 5.15
CA THR A 449 -10.14 -10.65 6.41
C THR A 449 -11.51 -10.31 7.02
N MET A 450 -11.90 -9.02 7.07
CA MET A 450 -13.20 -8.61 7.60
C MET A 450 -14.37 -9.06 6.70
N THR A 451 -14.20 -9.05 5.38
CA THR A 451 -15.24 -9.54 4.44
C THR A 451 -15.47 -11.04 4.63
N VAL A 452 -14.38 -11.82 4.75
CA VAL A 452 -14.48 -13.27 5.01
C VAL A 452 -15.26 -13.52 6.30
N GLY A 453 -14.89 -12.84 7.40
CA GLY A 453 -15.58 -12.96 8.66
C GLY A 453 -17.06 -12.60 8.58
N ALA A 454 -17.39 -11.48 7.92
CA ALA A 454 -18.77 -11.02 7.80
C ALA A 454 -19.66 -11.98 6.98
N VAL A 455 -19.17 -12.44 5.82
CA VAL A 455 -19.92 -13.35 4.94
C VAL A 455 -20.11 -14.71 5.61
N ALA A 456 -19.07 -15.25 6.26
CA ALA A 456 -19.16 -16.51 7.00
C ALA A 456 -20.26 -16.44 8.08
N VAL A 457 -20.26 -15.38 8.90
CA VAL A 457 -21.25 -15.19 9.97
C VAL A 457 -22.67 -15.02 9.41
N ILE A 458 -22.86 -14.32 8.31
CA ILE A 458 -24.18 -14.21 7.67
C ILE A 458 -24.70 -15.59 7.28
N ILE A 459 -23.86 -16.44 6.70
CA ILE A 459 -24.23 -17.82 6.34
C ILE A 459 -24.54 -18.64 7.59
N GLU A 460 -23.68 -18.55 8.63
CA GLU A 460 -23.88 -19.22 9.92
C GLU A 460 -25.24 -18.86 10.54
N ILE A 461 -25.60 -17.56 10.54
CA ILE A 461 -26.87 -17.07 11.07
C ILE A 461 -28.05 -17.62 10.27
N ILE A 462 -28.01 -17.50 8.95
CA ILE A 462 -29.13 -17.95 8.10
C ILE A 462 -29.41 -19.43 8.32
N ILE A 463 -28.39 -20.27 8.34
CA ILE A 463 -28.53 -21.71 8.53
C ILE A 463 -28.86 -22.04 9.98
N GLY A 464 -28.05 -21.56 10.94
CA GLY A 464 -28.13 -21.93 12.34
C GLY A 464 -29.40 -21.43 13.02
N VAL A 465 -29.80 -20.17 12.77
CA VAL A 465 -31.03 -19.63 13.34
C VAL A 465 -32.26 -20.36 12.75
N SER A 466 -32.27 -20.63 11.45
CA SER A 466 -33.39 -21.36 10.84
C SER A 466 -33.53 -22.78 11.41
N ILE A 467 -32.43 -23.51 11.53
CA ILE A 467 -32.43 -24.86 12.11
C ILE A 467 -32.78 -24.83 13.58
N GLY A 468 -32.23 -23.88 14.36
CA GLY A 468 -32.53 -23.72 15.78
C GLY A 468 -33.98 -23.36 16.06
N LEU A 469 -34.59 -22.48 15.24
CA LEU A 469 -36.02 -22.16 15.31
C LEU A 469 -36.88 -23.39 15.04
N MET A 470 -36.60 -24.13 13.98
CA MET A 470 -37.36 -25.34 13.63
C MET A 470 -37.25 -26.42 14.71
N SER A 471 -36.03 -26.68 15.15
CA SER A 471 -35.71 -27.67 16.18
C SER A 471 -36.42 -27.34 17.53
N GLY A 472 -36.22 -26.10 18.02
CA GLY A 472 -36.79 -25.68 19.32
C GLY A 472 -38.31 -25.56 19.33
N PHE A 473 -38.91 -25.13 18.20
CA PHE A 473 -40.36 -24.91 18.15
C PHE A 473 -41.15 -26.17 17.84
N LEU A 474 -40.77 -26.98 16.83
CA LEU A 474 -41.47 -28.20 16.44
C LEU A 474 -41.23 -29.34 17.44
N GLY A 475 -40.02 -29.44 17.98
CA GLY A 475 -39.69 -30.46 18.98
C GLY A 475 -39.73 -31.89 18.43
N GLY A 476 -39.82 -32.87 19.32
CA GLY A 476 -40.02 -34.29 18.99
C GLY A 476 -38.92 -34.84 18.05
N TRP A 477 -39.33 -35.60 17.05
CA TRP A 477 -38.41 -36.23 16.11
C TRP A 477 -37.61 -35.22 15.27
N VAL A 478 -38.22 -34.09 14.89
CA VAL A 478 -37.53 -33.02 14.12
C VAL A 478 -36.37 -32.45 14.92
N ASP A 479 -36.57 -32.18 16.19
CA ASP A 479 -35.52 -31.70 17.08
C ASP A 479 -34.37 -32.70 17.18
N ILE A 480 -34.68 -33.99 17.45
CA ILE A 480 -33.68 -35.04 17.57
C ILE A 480 -32.85 -35.16 16.29
N PHE A 481 -33.51 -35.17 15.13
CA PHE A 481 -32.83 -35.33 13.84
C PHE A 481 -31.91 -34.13 13.53
N LEU A 482 -32.45 -32.90 13.66
CA LEU A 482 -31.67 -31.68 13.35
C LEU A 482 -30.46 -31.50 14.28
N MET A 483 -30.65 -31.84 15.56
CA MET A 483 -29.54 -31.77 16.52
C MET A 483 -28.51 -32.85 16.30
N ARG A 484 -28.87 -34.03 15.83
CA ARG A 484 -27.91 -35.05 15.42
C ARG A 484 -27.07 -34.60 14.20
N VAL A 485 -27.71 -33.95 13.24
CA VAL A 485 -26.96 -33.32 12.13
C VAL A 485 -25.99 -32.28 12.66
N ALA A 486 -26.42 -31.40 13.57
CA ALA A 486 -25.55 -30.38 14.18
C ALA A 486 -24.37 -31.02 14.95
N GLU A 487 -24.60 -32.11 15.69
CA GLU A 487 -23.55 -32.86 16.39
C GLU A 487 -22.52 -33.44 15.41
N VAL A 488 -22.93 -33.98 14.26
CA VAL A 488 -22.02 -34.49 13.22
C VAL A 488 -21.13 -33.36 12.71
N PHE A 489 -21.70 -32.20 12.38
CA PHE A 489 -20.92 -31.03 11.94
C PHE A 489 -19.96 -30.54 13.03
N SER A 490 -20.40 -30.48 14.28
CA SER A 490 -19.56 -30.05 15.41
C SER A 490 -18.45 -31.05 15.76
N SER A 491 -18.59 -32.33 15.38
CA SER A 491 -17.56 -33.36 15.61
C SER A 491 -16.42 -33.32 14.59
N ILE A 492 -16.59 -32.58 13.48
CA ILE A 492 -15.54 -32.42 12.46
C ILE A 492 -14.44 -31.53 13.02
N PRO A 493 -13.19 -32.02 13.11
CA PRO A 493 -12.09 -31.17 13.53
C PRO A 493 -11.80 -30.11 12.45
N LEU A 494 -12.18 -28.85 12.75
CA LEU A 494 -12.25 -27.75 11.77
C LEU A 494 -10.95 -27.58 10.97
N TYR A 495 -9.82 -27.39 11.65
CA TYR A 495 -8.54 -27.13 10.96
C TYR A 495 -8.06 -28.28 10.10
N PRO A 496 -7.98 -29.54 10.58
CA PRO A 496 -7.63 -30.68 9.71
C PRO A 496 -8.54 -30.82 8.50
N PHE A 497 -9.85 -30.65 8.67
CA PHE A 497 -10.79 -30.70 7.56
C PHE A 497 -10.53 -29.61 6.52
N LEU A 498 -10.35 -28.35 6.97
CA LEU A 498 -10.06 -27.23 6.09
C LEU A 498 -8.72 -27.40 5.36
N LEU A 499 -7.69 -27.93 6.02
CA LEU A 499 -6.39 -28.20 5.40
C LEU A 499 -6.49 -29.25 4.28
N ILE A 500 -7.22 -30.34 4.53
CA ILE A 500 -7.46 -31.38 3.49
C ILE A 500 -8.24 -30.78 2.32
N LEU A 501 -9.33 -30.08 2.62
CA LEU A 501 -10.21 -29.53 1.59
C LEU A 501 -9.46 -28.50 0.72
N THR A 502 -8.73 -27.56 1.33
CA THR A 502 -7.97 -26.54 0.60
C THR A 502 -6.82 -27.17 -0.21
N SER A 503 -6.18 -28.24 0.30
CA SER A 503 -5.18 -29.00 -0.46
C SER A 503 -5.75 -29.69 -1.69
N LEU A 504 -6.95 -30.27 -1.57
CA LEU A 504 -7.65 -30.87 -2.72
C LEU A 504 -8.02 -29.80 -3.76
N LEU A 505 -8.50 -28.66 -3.29
CA LEU A 505 -8.91 -27.56 -4.14
C LEU A 505 -7.73 -26.80 -4.77
N ALA A 506 -6.54 -26.90 -4.19
CA ALA A 506 -5.31 -26.36 -4.81
C ALA A 506 -4.95 -27.08 -6.12
N GLN A 507 -5.45 -28.29 -6.34
CA GLN A 507 -5.28 -29.05 -7.59
C GLN A 507 -6.24 -28.58 -8.69
N VAL A 508 -7.27 -27.83 -8.35
CA VAL A 508 -8.22 -27.24 -9.29
C VAL A 508 -7.72 -25.84 -9.66
N SER A 509 -7.67 -25.53 -10.95
CA SER A 509 -7.29 -24.20 -11.44
C SER A 509 -8.38 -23.18 -11.07
N MET A 510 -8.21 -22.54 -9.92
CA MET A 510 -9.11 -21.49 -9.42
C MET A 510 -8.40 -20.15 -9.39
N THR A 511 -9.14 -19.07 -9.71
CA THR A 511 -8.67 -17.72 -9.48
C THR A 511 -8.57 -17.42 -7.97
N THR A 512 -7.81 -16.42 -7.59
CA THR A 512 -7.67 -16.00 -6.18
C THR A 512 -9.02 -15.62 -5.56
N ASP A 513 -9.88 -14.94 -6.33
CA ASP A 513 -11.22 -14.57 -5.88
C ASP A 513 -12.14 -15.79 -5.67
N GLN A 514 -12.08 -16.77 -6.55
CA GLN A 514 -12.84 -18.02 -6.38
C GLN A 514 -12.44 -18.77 -5.11
N LYS A 515 -11.14 -18.84 -4.81
CA LYS A 515 -10.63 -19.41 -3.55
C LYS A 515 -11.16 -18.65 -2.34
N LEU A 516 -11.18 -17.32 -2.41
CA LEU A 516 -11.68 -16.47 -1.34
C LEU A 516 -13.18 -16.73 -1.07
N TYR A 517 -14.02 -16.70 -2.11
CA TYR A 517 -15.46 -17.00 -1.96
C TYR A 517 -15.71 -18.37 -1.39
N MET A 518 -14.94 -19.36 -1.81
CA MET A 518 -15.05 -20.72 -1.32
C MET A 518 -14.73 -20.82 0.17
N ILE A 519 -13.67 -20.16 0.65
CA ILE A 519 -13.33 -20.12 2.08
C ILE A 519 -14.49 -19.51 2.88
N MET A 520 -15.08 -18.41 2.42
CA MET A 520 -16.24 -17.77 3.06
C MET A 520 -17.41 -18.75 3.22
N VAL A 521 -17.75 -19.47 2.15
CA VAL A 521 -18.86 -20.42 2.13
C VAL A 521 -18.59 -21.61 3.04
N ILE A 522 -17.37 -22.15 3.01
CA ILE A 522 -16.99 -23.32 3.84
C ILE A 522 -17.04 -22.96 5.32
N LEU A 523 -16.47 -21.81 5.72
CA LEU A 523 -16.51 -21.35 7.10
C LEU A 523 -17.95 -21.18 7.58
N GLY A 524 -18.81 -20.56 6.77
CA GLY A 524 -20.21 -20.37 7.10
C GLY A 524 -20.99 -21.68 7.23
N ILE A 525 -20.73 -22.67 6.32
CA ILE A 525 -21.39 -23.98 6.35
C ILE A 525 -20.90 -24.84 7.53
N LEU A 526 -19.67 -24.65 8.01
CA LEU A 526 -19.17 -25.41 9.16
C LEU A 526 -19.49 -24.77 10.51
N GLY A 527 -19.67 -23.44 10.56
CA GLY A 527 -19.86 -22.68 11.81
C GLY A 527 -21.30 -22.60 12.33
N TRP A 528 -22.31 -22.96 11.52
CA TRP A 528 -23.74 -22.81 11.87
C TRP A 528 -24.21 -23.57 13.13
N PRO A 529 -23.63 -24.71 13.59
CA PRO A 529 -24.17 -25.45 14.74
C PRO A 529 -24.20 -24.62 16.02
N GLY A 530 -23.22 -23.75 16.24
CA GLY A 530 -23.19 -22.84 17.39
C GLY A 530 -24.44 -21.97 17.48
N PHE A 531 -24.85 -21.37 16.35
CA PHE A 531 -26.09 -20.59 16.27
C PHE A 531 -27.34 -21.45 16.46
N ALA A 532 -27.36 -22.67 15.93
CA ALA A 532 -28.48 -23.58 16.05
C ALA A 532 -28.73 -23.98 17.53
N TYR A 533 -27.68 -24.33 18.28
CA TYR A 533 -27.79 -24.69 19.68
C TYR A 533 -28.33 -23.53 20.54
N ILE A 534 -27.78 -22.33 20.36
CA ILE A 534 -28.17 -21.15 21.11
C ILE A 534 -29.62 -20.77 20.76
N THR A 535 -29.96 -20.72 19.49
CA THR A 535 -31.31 -20.39 19.02
C THR A 535 -32.33 -21.40 19.54
N ARG A 536 -32.04 -22.72 19.44
CA ARG A 536 -32.90 -23.78 19.99
C ARG A 536 -33.16 -23.59 21.49
N ALA A 537 -32.08 -23.34 22.26
CA ALA A 537 -32.22 -23.15 23.70
C ALA A 537 -33.16 -21.98 24.04
N GLN A 538 -33.02 -20.85 23.35
CA GLN A 538 -33.87 -19.68 23.53
C GLN A 538 -35.30 -19.93 23.07
N VAL A 539 -35.50 -20.66 21.98
CA VAL A 539 -36.84 -20.99 21.47
C VAL A 539 -37.59 -21.92 22.42
N LEU A 540 -36.90 -22.91 23.03
CA LEU A 540 -37.52 -23.78 24.03
C LEU A 540 -38.06 -22.99 25.24
N VAL A 541 -37.31 -22.00 25.73
CA VAL A 541 -37.76 -21.11 26.81
C VAL A 541 -38.92 -20.21 26.35
N ALA A 542 -38.80 -19.62 25.16
CA ALA A 542 -39.81 -18.71 24.62
C ALA A 542 -41.14 -19.43 24.30
N ARG A 543 -41.09 -20.69 23.90
CA ARG A 543 -42.29 -21.49 23.57
C ARG A 543 -43.26 -21.66 24.75
N GLU A 544 -42.73 -21.68 25.95
CA GLU A 544 -43.51 -21.83 27.20
C GLU A 544 -44.10 -20.49 27.67
N SER A 545 -43.86 -19.40 26.99
CA SER A 545 -44.32 -18.07 27.38
C SER A 545 -45.80 -17.85 27.06
N GLU A 546 -46.49 -17.05 27.90
CA GLU A 546 -47.94 -16.77 27.78
C GLU A 546 -48.33 -16.18 26.43
N TYR A 547 -47.50 -15.31 25.83
CA TYR A 547 -47.78 -14.69 24.52
C TYR A 547 -47.75 -15.71 23.37
N VAL A 548 -46.95 -16.77 23.46
CA VAL A 548 -46.89 -17.87 22.49
C VAL A 548 -48.12 -18.75 22.64
N THR A 549 -48.49 -19.11 23.88
CA THR A 549 -49.70 -19.90 24.19
C THR A 549 -50.96 -19.16 23.72
N ALA A 550 -51.05 -17.85 23.94
CA ALA A 550 -52.17 -17.04 23.46
C ALA A 550 -52.24 -17.00 21.92
N ALA A 551 -51.10 -16.86 21.23
CA ALA A 551 -51.05 -16.90 19.78
C ALA A 551 -51.46 -18.26 19.19
N GLN A 552 -51.11 -19.37 19.85
CA GLN A 552 -51.53 -20.73 19.49
C GLN A 552 -53.05 -20.89 19.68
N ALA A 553 -53.59 -20.41 20.82
CA ALA A 553 -55.02 -20.45 21.11
C ALA A 553 -55.83 -19.66 20.07
N MET A 554 -55.28 -18.58 19.52
CA MET A 554 -55.90 -17.79 18.43
C MET A 554 -55.74 -18.45 17.03
N GLY A 555 -55.14 -19.64 16.94
CA GLY A 555 -54.99 -20.35 15.65
C GLY A 555 -53.92 -19.79 14.72
N VAL A 556 -52.96 -19.01 15.21
CA VAL A 556 -51.84 -18.51 14.39
C VAL A 556 -50.96 -19.67 13.98
N LYS A 557 -50.58 -19.74 12.69
CA LYS A 557 -49.73 -20.80 12.17
C LYS A 557 -48.38 -20.84 12.90
N GLU A 558 -47.90 -22.03 13.19
CA GLU A 558 -46.65 -22.30 13.93
C GLU A 558 -45.43 -21.57 13.37
N THR A 559 -45.24 -21.61 12.05
CA THR A 559 -44.14 -20.90 11.38
C THR A 559 -44.24 -19.39 11.61
N ARG A 560 -45.45 -18.82 11.62
CA ARG A 560 -45.65 -17.40 11.87
C ARG A 560 -45.35 -17.03 13.35
N ILE A 561 -45.67 -17.94 14.29
CA ILE A 561 -45.31 -17.76 15.70
C ILE A 561 -43.79 -17.75 15.85
N ALA A 562 -43.09 -18.72 15.27
CA ALA A 562 -41.63 -18.82 15.35
C ALA A 562 -40.93 -17.55 14.80
N PHE A 563 -41.27 -17.14 13.58
CA PHE A 563 -40.56 -16.01 12.93
C PHE A 563 -41.05 -14.62 13.37
N LYS A 564 -42.34 -14.45 13.70
CA LYS A 564 -42.93 -13.14 13.96
C LYS A 564 -43.08 -12.80 15.44
N HIS A 565 -43.13 -13.83 16.29
CA HIS A 565 -43.32 -13.64 17.73
C HIS A 565 -42.10 -14.08 18.55
N ILE A 566 -41.46 -15.22 18.24
CA ILE A 566 -40.33 -15.72 19.01
C ILE A 566 -39.01 -15.06 18.54
N LEU A 567 -38.70 -15.11 17.26
CA LEU A 567 -37.42 -14.61 16.73
C LEU A 567 -37.12 -13.15 17.14
N PRO A 568 -38.05 -12.17 17.09
CA PRO A 568 -37.75 -10.81 17.53
C PRO A 568 -37.40 -10.70 19.01
N ASN A 569 -37.92 -11.61 19.85
CA ASN A 569 -37.64 -11.60 21.30
C ASN A 569 -36.25 -12.20 21.63
N ILE A 570 -35.75 -13.13 20.82
CA ILE A 570 -34.45 -13.77 21.02
C ILE A 570 -33.33 -13.12 20.22
N ILE A 571 -33.64 -12.10 19.38
CA ILE A 571 -32.67 -11.47 18.48
C ILE A 571 -31.47 -10.87 19.23
N SER A 572 -31.70 -10.41 20.45
CA SER A 572 -30.68 -9.84 21.33
C SER A 572 -29.56 -10.85 21.62
N VAL A 573 -29.90 -12.10 21.91
CA VAL A 573 -28.90 -13.17 22.15
C VAL A 573 -28.18 -13.56 20.87
N ILE A 574 -28.89 -13.57 19.74
CA ILE A 574 -28.31 -13.84 18.42
C ILE A 574 -27.31 -12.76 18.06
N LEU A 575 -27.57 -11.47 18.33
CA LEU A 575 -26.64 -10.36 18.07
C LEU A 575 -25.34 -10.49 18.88
N VAL A 576 -25.41 -10.92 20.14
CA VAL A 576 -24.22 -11.21 20.95
C VAL A 576 -23.38 -12.31 20.28
N GLN A 577 -24.02 -13.42 19.94
CA GLN A 577 -23.34 -14.54 19.29
C GLN A 577 -22.73 -14.13 17.94
N MET A 578 -23.41 -13.26 17.18
CA MET A 578 -22.92 -12.72 15.92
C MET A 578 -21.58 -11.98 16.07
N THR A 579 -21.43 -11.13 17.09
CA THR A 579 -20.18 -10.40 17.33
C THR A 579 -19.03 -11.32 17.67
N LEU A 580 -19.27 -12.33 18.52
CA LEU A 580 -18.26 -13.32 18.90
C LEU A 580 -17.88 -14.22 17.72
N SER A 581 -18.86 -14.68 16.95
CA SER A 581 -18.61 -15.49 15.75
C SER A 581 -17.86 -14.73 14.67
N PHE A 582 -18.13 -13.44 14.51
CA PHE A 582 -17.38 -12.58 13.57
C PHE A 582 -15.89 -12.53 13.93
N ALA A 583 -15.54 -12.31 15.19
CA ALA A 583 -14.15 -12.33 15.64
C ALA A 583 -13.51 -13.71 15.44
N ALA A 584 -14.23 -14.80 15.74
CA ALA A 584 -13.76 -16.17 15.57
C ALA A 584 -13.52 -16.52 14.09
N SER A 585 -14.42 -16.12 13.19
CA SER A 585 -14.30 -16.37 11.74
C SER A 585 -13.13 -15.60 11.13
N MET A 586 -12.89 -14.34 11.56
CA MET A 586 -11.68 -13.59 11.19
C MET A 586 -10.40 -14.29 11.63
N GLN A 587 -10.35 -14.80 12.88
CA GLN A 587 -9.18 -15.54 13.40
C GLN A 587 -8.96 -16.85 12.66
N THR A 588 -10.03 -17.55 12.28
CA THR A 588 -9.94 -18.80 11.51
C THR A 588 -9.40 -18.55 10.10
N GLU A 589 -9.89 -17.51 9.40
CA GLU A 589 -9.33 -17.08 8.11
C GLU A 589 -7.84 -16.75 8.26
N THR A 590 -7.51 -15.94 9.26
CA THR A 590 -6.13 -15.53 9.54
C THR A 590 -5.22 -16.74 9.75
N SER A 591 -5.66 -17.72 10.54
CA SER A 591 -4.90 -18.95 10.80
C SER A 591 -4.70 -19.79 9.55
N LEU A 592 -5.72 -19.95 8.71
CA LEU A 592 -5.64 -20.67 7.44
C LEU A 592 -4.70 -19.98 6.47
N SER A 593 -4.80 -18.67 6.32
CA SER A 593 -3.96 -17.87 5.45
C SER A 593 -2.50 -17.84 5.93
N PHE A 594 -2.27 -17.79 7.25
CA PHE A 594 -0.95 -17.93 7.86
C PHE A 594 -0.29 -19.27 7.52
N LEU A 595 -1.06 -20.36 7.54
CA LEU A 595 -0.58 -21.70 7.18
C LEU A 595 -0.45 -21.91 5.66
N GLY A 596 -0.83 -20.93 4.83
CA GLY A 596 -0.75 -20.99 3.38
C GLY A 596 -1.94 -21.68 2.70
N PHE A 597 -3.00 -22.01 3.44
CA PHE A 597 -4.20 -22.67 2.95
C PHE A 597 -5.39 -21.73 2.72
N GLY A 598 -5.21 -20.45 3.03
CA GLY A 598 -6.22 -19.39 2.86
C GLY A 598 -5.95 -18.54 1.63
N VAL A 599 -6.06 -17.23 1.84
CA VAL A 599 -5.78 -16.20 0.84
C VAL A 599 -4.29 -16.22 0.48
N THR A 600 -4.01 -16.31 -0.82
CA THR A 600 -2.62 -16.38 -1.33
C THR A 600 -2.25 -15.08 -2.03
N TYR A 601 -0.94 -14.80 -2.06
CA TYR A 601 -0.39 -13.70 -2.83
C TYR A 601 -0.86 -13.77 -4.32
N PRO A 602 -1.12 -12.65 -5.02
CA PRO A 602 -0.79 -11.26 -4.63
C PRO A 602 -1.79 -10.60 -3.67
N GLN A 603 -2.99 -11.17 -3.50
CA GLN A 603 -4.04 -10.58 -2.67
C GLN A 603 -3.63 -10.59 -1.19
N PRO A 604 -3.62 -9.43 -0.50
CA PRO A 604 -3.28 -9.40 0.90
C PRO A 604 -4.44 -9.87 1.78
N SER A 605 -4.11 -10.58 2.87
CA SER A 605 -4.96 -10.76 4.05
C SER A 605 -4.09 -10.61 5.29
N TRP A 606 -4.67 -10.29 6.43
CA TRP A 606 -3.86 -10.21 7.65
C TRP A 606 -3.17 -11.54 7.95
N GLY A 607 -3.78 -12.67 7.61
CA GLY A 607 -3.20 -13.99 7.81
C GLY A 607 -1.96 -14.25 6.94
N ASN A 608 -2.02 -14.00 5.64
CA ASN A 608 -0.87 -14.25 4.78
C ASN A 608 0.29 -13.25 5.02
N MET A 609 -0.02 -12.03 5.50
CA MET A 609 1.00 -11.08 5.92
C MET A 609 1.77 -11.54 7.17
N LEU A 610 1.11 -12.30 8.05
CA LEU A 610 1.74 -12.88 9.23
C LEU A 610 2.61 -14.10 8.91
N SER A 611 2.43 -14.75 7.76
CA SER A 611 3.16 -15.98 7.41
C SER A 611 4.70 -15.82 7.44
N ARG A 612 5.18 -14.60 7.26
CA ARG A 612 6.61 -14.27 7.36
C ARG A 612 7.21 -14.56 8.76
N ALA A 613 6.38 -14.44 9.81
CA ALA A 613 6.79 -14.76 11.18
C ALA A 613 7.04 -16.26 11.42
N SER A 614 6.64 -17.15 10.48
CA SER A 614 6.95 -18.58 10.55
C SER A 614 8.45 -18.89 10.36
N ASN A 615 9.21 -17.98 9.74
CA ASN A 615 10.65 -18.09 9.60
C ASN A 615 11.35 -17.31 10.72
N ALA A 616 12.10 -18.01 11.59
CA ALA A 616 12.74 -17.40 12.76
C ALA A 616 13.70 -16.25 12.40
N VAL A 617 14.49 -16.38 11.32
CA VAL A 617 15.42 -15.33 10.87
C VAL A 617 14.64 -14.11 10.38
N ALA A 618 13.59 -14.31 9.61
CA ALA A 618 12.75 -13.23 9.13
C ALA A 618 11.97 -12.56 10.27
N ALA A 619 11.49 -13.33 11.25
CA ALA A 619 10.76 -12.82 12.40
C ALA A 619 11.60 -11.85 13.25
N ILE A 620 12.90 -12.11 13.39
CA ILE A 620 13.81 -11.27 14.17
C ILE A 620 14.30 -10.08 13.35
N ASN A 621 14.83 -10.32 12.14
CA ASN A 621 15.49 -9.28 11.35
C ASN A 621 14.52 -8.31 10.68
N PHE A 622 13.29 -8.77 10.38
CA PHE A 622 12.25 -8.00 9.69
C PHE A 622 10.96 -7.94 10.53
N TRP A 623 11.12 -7.67 11.84
CA TRP A 623 10.03 -7.67 12.82
C TRP A 623 8.82 -6.82 12.41
N TRP A 624 9.01 -5.73 11.69
CA TRP A 624 7.94 -4.84 11.24
C TRP A 624 6.95 -5.50 10.26
N GLN A 625 7.39 -6.54 9.52
CA GLN A 625 6.55 -7.22 8.53
C GLN A 625 5.36 -7.95 9.18
N TRP A 626 5.48 -8.36 10.43
CA TRP A 626 4.41 -9.06 11.14
C TRP A 626 3.88 -8.31 12.36
N VAL A 627 4.67 -7.50 13.05
CA VAL A 627 4.27 -6.84 14.30
C VAL A 627 3.11 -5.86 14.08
N PHE A 628 3.17 -5.02 13.05
CA PHE A 628 2.10 -4.05 12.78
C PHE A 628 0.80 -4.75 12.41
N THR A 629 0.85 -5.79 11.59
CA THR A 629 -0.33 -6.58 11.22
C THR A 629 -0.91 -7.32 12.42
N SER A 630 -0.05 -7.95 13.26
CA SER A 630 -0.47 -8.60 14.51
C SER A 630 -1.15 -7.62 15.46
N ALA A 631 -0.54 -6.45 15.68
CA ALA A 631 -1.08 -5.43 16.57
C ALA A 631 -2.48 -4.98 16.14
N ILE A 632 -2.68 -4.73 14.84
CA ILE A 632 -3.98 -4.32 14.29
C ILE A 632 -5.00 -5.44 14.41
N LEU A 633 -4.64 -6.69 14.11
CA LEU A 633 -5.52 -7.85 14.25
C LEU A 633 -5.96 -8.05 15.72
N ILE A 634 -5.00 -8.04 16.65
CA ILE A 634 -5.26 -8.20 18.08
C ILE A 634 -6.17 -7.08 18.58
N PHE A 635 -5.87 -5.84 18.24
CA PHE A 635 -6.64 -4.68 18.66
C PHE A 635 -8.08 -4.72 18.12
N THR A 636 -8.25 -5.09 16.85
CA THR A 636 -9.57 -5.27 16.22
C THR A 636 -10.37 -6.35 16.93
N THR A 637 -9.76 -7.50 17.18
CA THR A 637 -10.41 -8.64 17.86
C THR A 637 -10.84 -8.27 19.29
N ILE A 638 -9.96 -7.58 20.04
CA ILE A 638 -10.30 -7.10 21.39
C ILE A 638 -11.49 -6.13 21.34
N CYS A 639 -11.52 -5.19 20.40
CA CYS A 639 -12.63 -4.25 20.29
C CYS A 639 -13.95 -4.97 19.96
N ILE A 640 -13.94 -5.92 19.04
CA ILE A 640 -15.14 -6.68 18.65
C ILE A 640 -15.64 -7.54 19.85
N ASN A 641 -14.75 -8.24 20.54
CA ASN A 641 -15.09 -9.04 21.72
C ASN A 641 -15.65 -8.14 22.85
N THR A 642 -15.03 -6.98 23.11
CA THR A 642 -15.52 -6.01 24.11
C THR A 642 -16.95 -5.54 23.79
N ILE A 643 -17.27 -5.33 22.51
CA ILE A 643 -18.63 -5.00 22.08
C ILE A 643 -19.58 -6.16 22.39
N GLY A 644 -19.19 -7.39 22.00
CA GLY A 644 -20.00 -8.60 22.24
C GLY A 644 -20.27 -8.85 23.71
N ASP A 645 -19.24 -8.83 24.54
CA ASP A 645 -19.35 -9.04 25.98
C ASP A 645 -20.21 -7.95 26.64
N THR A 646 -20.04 -6.69 26.27
CA THR A 646 -20.85 -5.60 26.79
C THR A 646 -22.32 -5.72 26.36
N LEU A 647 -22.58 -6.13 25.11
CA LEU A 647 -23.96 -6.40 24.67
C LEU A 647 -24.58 -7.52 25.50
N ARG A 648 -23.84 -8.58 25.78
CA ARG A 648 -24.27 -9.68 26.63
C ARG A 648 -24.64 -9.19 28.02
N ASP A 649 -23.77 -8.44 28.69
CA ASP A 649 -23.96 -7.91 30.04
C ASP A 649 -25.18 -6.98 30.13
N VAL A 650 -25.37 -6.12 29.17
CA VAL A 650 -26.46 -5.13 29.14
C VAL A 650 -27.81 -5.78 28.84
N MET A 651 -27.82 -6.92 28.14
CA MET A 651 -29.03 -7.68 27.80
C MET A 651 -29.42 -8.72 28.88
N ASP A 652 -28.55 -9.01 29.85
CA ASP A 652 -28.85 -9.91 30.94
C ASP A 652 -29.81 -9.22 31.94
N PRO A 653 -31.06 -9.75 32.12
CA PRO A 653 -32.04 -9.18 33.08
C PRO A 653 -31.58 -9.24 34.53
N LYS A 654 -30.70 -10.21 34.88
CA LYS A 654 -30.26 -10.43 36.28
C LYS A 654 -29.23 -9.38 36.74
N SER A 655 -28.59 -8.68 35.84
CA SER A 655 -27.62 -7.60 36.15
C SER A 655 -28.29 -6.34 36.77
N THR A 656 -29.62 -6.36 36.94
CA THR A 656 -30.42 -5.22 37.44
C THR A 656 -30.52 -5.16 38.96
N ASN A 657 -30.14 -6.23 39.69
CA ASN A 657 -30.38 -6.32 41.13
C ASN A 657 -29.17 -5.99 42.04
N ASP A 658 -28.02 -5.65 41.47
CA ASP A 658 -26.76 -5.40 42.23
C ASP A 658 -26.30 -3.93 42.22
N LYS A 659 -27.23 -2.96 42.12
CA LYS A 659 -26.92 -1.53 42.37
C LYS A 659 -27.98 -0.83 43.18
#